data_867cd869a48a47cdac4f67eb7725e208
#
_entry.id   867cd869a48a47cdac4f67eb7725e208
#
_cell.length_a   1.000
_cell.length_b   1.000
_cell.length_c   1.000
_cell.angle_alpha   90.00
_cell.angle_beta   90.00
_cell.angle_gamma   90.00
#
_symmetry.space_group_name_H-M   'P 1'
#
loop_
_entity.id
_entity.type
_entity.pdbx_description
1 polymer ?
#
loop_
_entity_poly.entity_id
_entity_poly.type
_entity_poly.pdbx_seq_one_letter_code
_entity_poly.pdbx_strand_id
1 'polypeptide(L)'
;MTMPQTRAQGNAKPDGNVRSVAATVQQRAVPPAIMATPAKAGPDKLPLRQQRISLKNMGVSRPLSLRGIEGNASASMGVRLDEVVESARLHLIFSLSPSLLPGLSHLKVYFNDEVLQTVAVDKDKLGSQQMVDLAIDPRYFADFNRLRFQLIGHYTLDCEAPNHTSLWASISNDSYLDLSLRPLPLKSDLSLLPAPFFDPRDNRKLELPFVYGAHPSLGLLQAAGSIASWMGMLSAYRGTQFRVLENSLPDRHAIVLASNESRPGFLKDVAPVSKPTLTMVAHPTLPGVKLLLVLGQDDAQVQQAAEVLASGRAALSGESMVVNLMEHSALREAYDAPRWINTKRPVTLGELVPNAGDLQVRGTVLNDVIRVNTQMAPDLFTWNANGVPMNLLYRYTPTVLSDHGSLDLSINDQFIKSYSLASTENTNTVASSILLPLFDDSSVQARSDFKIPAFLIGGDNQLQFAFQIPPTDLGRCRTVQSPELRAAIDPQSSIDLTSFYHYLAMPSMAAYANSGFPFTKFADLAQTSIILPNETTVPDVELYLTAVGRMGASTGFAGTKFKLLKAAEWEQARGTDILVVAHADSDGLLAQWGHNLPTLIDKGSRSIRPLDRALGQAMDFFSIDTERRLASASGKAILEGNGPLAAIAGLQSPLDAERTVVVLTATDTASLQTIASALTDPGKVQSMRGDLSLLRGDAVESFRINPVYYVGDLPWWRRLWFALHGHPMLLALAGTASGLFLSFMVFVGLRSMARRRLNPEA
;
A
#
# COMPACT_ATOMS: atom_id res chain seq x y z
N MET A 1 23.75 41.38 38.44
CA MET A 1 22.59 42.25 38.31
C MET A 1 21.58 41.61 37.40
N THR A 2 20.46 41.37 37.94
CA THR A 2 19.24 40.64 37.56
C THR A 2 18.72 40.86 36.14
N MET A 3 18.45 39.74 35.44
CA MET A 3 17.57 39.67 34.27
C MET A 3 16.09 39.74 34.69
N PRO A 4 15.19 40.27 33.87
CA PRO A 4 13.79 39.96 33.96
C PRO A 4 13.37 39.01 32.82
N GLN A 5 12.69 37.93 33.22
CA GLN A 5 11.91 37.06 32.36
C GLN A 5 10.68 37.81 31.82
N THR A 6 10.45 37.74 30.52
CA THR A 6 9.17 38.12 29.91
C THR A 6 8.44 36.84 29.40
N ARG A 7 7.37 36.54 30.07
CA ARG A 7 6.32 35.59 29.66
C ARG A 7 5.60 36.12 28.43
N ALA A 8 5.59 35.39 27.34
CA ALA A 8 4.60 35.56 26.31
C ALA A 8 3.61 34.35 26.36
N GLN A 9 2.43 34.63 26.86
CA GLN A 9 1.25 33.80 26.70
C GLN A 9 0.68 34.07 25.30
N GLY A 10 0.61 33.06 24.49
CA GLY A 10 -0.15 33.05 23.25
C GLY A 10 -1.00 31.77 23.22
N ASN A 11 -2.23 31.84 23.72
CA ASN A 11 -3.23 30.82 23.59
C ASN A 11 -3.72 30.76 22.12
N ALA A 12 -3.42 29.69 21.44
CA ALA A 12 -4.23 29.22 20.32
C ALA A 12 -4.64 27.78 20.63
N LYS A 13 -5.89 27.60 21.02
CA LYS A 13 -6.54 26.29 21.10
C LYS A 13 -6.77 25.78 19.67
N PRO A 14 -6.36 24.57 19.34
CA PRO A 14 -6.99 23.84 18.25
C PRO A 14 -8.22 23.13 18.81
N ASP A 15 -9.39 23.58 18.45
CA ASP A 15 -10.65 22.85 18.61
C ASP A 15 -10.65 21.68 17.62
N GLY A 16 -10.28 20.52 18.10
CA GLY A 16 -10.39 19.24 17.42
C GLY A 16 -10.41 18.16 18.48
N ASN A 17 -11.58 17.87 19.01
CA ASN A 17 -11.83 16.82 20.00
C ASN A 17 -11.55 15.44 19.42
N VAL A 18 -10.30 15.07 19.26
CA VAL A 18 -9.89 13.67 19.13
C VAL A 18 -9.76 13.13 20.56
N ARG A 19 -10.86 12.65 21.13
CA ARG A 19 -10.82 11.88 22.37
C ARG A 19 -10.07 10.58 22.11
N SER A 20 -8.86 10.49 22.62
CA SER A 20 -8.09 9.26 22.66
C SER A 20 -8.78 8.27 23.60
N VAL A 21 -9.18 7.14 23.07
CA VAL A 21 -9.68 6.00 23.87
C VAL A 21 -8.47 5.35 24.54
N ALA A 22 -8.31 5.54 25.81
CA ALA A 22 -7.34 4.80 26.61
C ALA A 22 -8.00 3.51 27.08
N ALA A 23 -7.53 2.35 26.60
CA ALA A 23 -7.90 1.07 27.18
C ALA A 23 -7.24 0.94 28.57
N THR A 24 -8.03 0.86 29.63
CA THR A 24 -7.49 0.63 30.97
C THR A 24 -7.29 -0.86 31.19
N VAL A 25 -6.06 -1.21 31.47
CA VAL A 25 -5.63 -2.59 31.65
C VAL A 25 -5.47 -2.86 33.14
N GLN A 26 -6.24 -3.80 33.70
CA GLN A 26 -6.07 -4.26 35.07
C GLN A 26 -5.19 -5.50 35.13
N GLN A 27 -4.10 -5.40 35.88
CA GLN A 27 -3.20 -6.52 36.16
C GLN A 27 -3.79 -7.53 37.15
N ARG A 28 -3.62 -8.77 36.85
CA ARG A 28 -3.65 -10.08 37.55
C ARG A 28 -4.75 -11.00 37.08
N ALA A 29 -4.48 -11.67 35.95
CA ALA A 29 -4.90 -13.06 35.84
C ALA A 29 -3.74 -13.92 36.37
N VAL A 30 -4.00 -14.84 37.28
CA VAL A 30 -3.06 -15.93 37.59
C VAL A 30 -2.91 -16.72 36.30
N PRO A 31 -1.67 -16.89 35.76
CA PRO A 31 -1.53 -17.67 34.54
C PRO A 31 -2.12 -19.04 34.80
N PRO A 32 -2.98 -19.56 33.91
CA PRO A 32 -3.37 -20.96 34.01
C PRO A 32 -2.10 -21.81 34.01
N ALA A 33 -2.06 -22.87 34.77
CA ALA A 33 -0.95 -23.84 34.74
C ALA A 33 -0.90 -24.42 33.32
N ILE A 34 -0.05 -23.82 32.49
CA ILE A 34 -0.03 -24.06 31.07
C ILE A 34 1.09 -25.06 30.80
N MET A 35 0.72 -26.16 30.16
CA MET A 35 1.55 -27.12 29.43
C MET A 35 2.96 -27.30 30.01
N ALA A 36 3.38 -28.51 30.19
CA ALA A 36 4.73 -28.83 30.64
C ALA A 36 5.74 -27.97 29.87
N THR A 37 6.47 -27.14 30.61
CA THR A 37 7.50 -26.28 30.01
C THR A 37 8.45 -27.20 29.26
N PRO A 38 8.67 -27.01 27.94
CA PRO A 38 9.64 -27.81 27.22
C PRO A 38 10.97 -27.69 27.95
N ALA A 39 11.68 -28.81 28.11
CA ALA A 39 13.00 -28.82 28.72
C ALA A 39 13.79 -27.67 28.13
N LYS A 40 14.35 -26.76 28.95
CA LYS A 40 15.16 -25.63 28.52
C LYS A 40 16.31 -26.15 27.66
N ALA A 41 16.09 -26.26 26.34
CA ALA A 41 17.17 -26.39 25.41
C ALA A 41 17.96 -25.07 25.48
N GLY A 42 19.24 -25.11 25.80
CA GLY A 42 20.09 -23.92 25.75
C GLY A 42 20.05 -23.35 24.35
N PRO A 43 20.23 -22.03 24.17
CA PRO A 43 20.14 -21.35 22.87
C PRO A 43 21.06 -21.98 21.80
N ASP A 44 22.15 -22.63 22.20
CA ASP A 44 23.10 -23.30 21.31
C ASP A 44 22.59 -24.63 20.70
N LYS A 45 21.44 -25.12 21.08
CA LYS A 45 20.87 -26.40 20.61
C LYS A 45 19.73 -26.25 19.60
N LEU A 46 19.30 -25.03 19.27
CA LEU A 46 18.27 -24.83 18.27
C LEU A 46 18.87 -25.00 16.85
N PRO A 47 18.17 -25.69 15.93
CA PRO A 47 18.67 -25.90 14.57
C PRO A 47 18.82 -24.55 13.84
N LEU A 48 19.90 -24.41 13.10
CA LEU A 48 20.13 -23.24 12.25
C LEU A 48 19.13 -23.23 11.10
N ARG A 49 18.56 -22.07 10.84
CA ARG A 49 17.72 -21.83 9.69
C ARG A 49 18.53 -21.19 8.58
N GLN A 50 18.52 -21.78 7.38
CA GLN A 50 19.14 -21.20 6.21
C GLN A 50 18.13 -20.27 5.51
N GLN A 51 18.60 -19.10 5.12
CA GLN A 51 17.76 -18.12 4.42
C GLN A 51 18.55 -17.45 3.29
N ARG A 52 17.95 -17.40 2.11
CA ARG A 52 18.43 -16.63 0.97
C ARG A 52 17.57 -15.40 0.77
N ILE A 53 18.19 -14.21 0.69
CA ILE A 53 17.52 -12.92 0.47
C ILE A 53 18.17 -12.26 -0.74
N SER A 54 17.43 -12.16 -1.87
CA SER A 54 17.89 -11.41 -3.06
C SER A 54 17.73 -9.90 -2.85
N LEU A 55 18.45 -9.08 -3.63
CA LEU A 55 18.24 -7.64 -3.63
C LEU A 55 16.79 -7.31 -4.05
N LYS A 56 16.18 -8.13 -4.89
CA LYS A 56 14.72 -8.01 -5.19
C LYS A 56 13.87 -8.08 -3.92
N ASN A 57 14.15 -9.03 -3.04
CA ASN A 57 13.46 -9.18 -1.76
C ASN A 57 13.77 -8.06 -0.75
N MET A 58 14.86 -7.30 -0.99
CA MET A 58 15.20 -6.08 -0.25
C MET A 58 14.52 -4.81 -0.83
N GLY A 59 13.61 -4.97 -1.80
CA GLY A 59 12.89 -3.86 -2.43
C GLY A 59 13.57 -3.25 -3.66
N VAL A 60 14.65 -3.85 -4.16
CA VAL A 60 15.37 -3.41 -5.37
C VAL A 60 14.70 -4.01 -6.60
N SER A 61 13.73 -3.32 -7.18
CA SER A 61 12.94 -3.82 -8.32
C SER A 61 13.72 -3.90 -9.64
N ARG A 62 14.76 -3.05 -9.81
CA ARG A 62 15.62 -2.98 -11.01
C ARG A 62 17.07 -3.07 -10.62
N PRO A 63 18.00 -3.46 -11.54
CA PRO A 63 19.43 -3.43 -11.26
C PRO A 63 19.87 -2.04 -10.78
N LEU A 64 20.74 -2.02 -9.75
CA LEU A 64 21.29 -0.77 -9.23
C LEU A 64 22.32 -0.22 -10.21
N SER A 65 22.14 1.02 -10.66
CA SER A 65 23.06 1.71 -11.57
C SER A 65 23.92 2.69 -10.79
N LEU A 66 25.23 2.46 -10.78
CA LEU A 66 26.22 3.38 -10.23
C LEU A 66 26.82 4.18 -11.40
N ARG A 67 26.90 5.50 -11.29
CA ARG A 67 27.36 6.37 -12.37
C ARG A 67 28.32 7.44 -11.86
N GLY A 68 29.20 7.88 -12.75
CA GLY A 68 30.19 8.91 -12.43
C GLY A 68 31.46 8.37 -11.78
N ILE A 69 32.38 9.28 -11.41
CA ILE A 69 33.65 8.94 -10.75
C ILE A 69 33.44 8.35 -9.37
N GLU A 70 32.32 8.67 -8.71
CA GLU A 70 31.95 8.19 -7.38
C GLU A 70 30.45 7.83 -7.34
N GLY A 71 30.09 6.77 -8.07
CA GLY A 71 28.72 6.27 -8.11
C GLY A 71 28.35 5.46 -6.87
N ASN A 72 27.22 5.75 -6.22
CA ASN A 72 26.76 5.06 -5.04
C ASN A 72 25.36 4.46 -5.25
N ALA A 73 25.13 3.29 -4.66
CA ALA A 73 23.79 2.71 -4.54
C ALA A 73 23.72 1.84 -3.29
N SER A 74 22.52 1.64 -2.73
CA SER A 74 22.37 0.84 -1.52
C SER A 74 21.07 0.03 -1.52
N ALA A 75 21.08 -1.06 -0.75
CA ALA A 75 19.92 -1.86 -0.39
C ALA A 75 19.89 -2.05 1.13
N SER A 76 18.70 -2.12 1.71
CA SER A 76 18.53 -2.27 3.15
C SER A 76 17.82 -3.58 3.48
N MET A 77 18.19 -4.20 4.61
CA MET A 77 17.56 -5.39 5.13
C MET A 77 17.52 -5.35 6.66
N GLY A 78 16.55 -6.04 7.24
CA GLY A 78 16.48 -6.23 8.69
C GLY A 78 16.78 -7.67 9.11
N VAL A 79 17.14 -7.83 10.37
CA VAL A 79 17.23 -9.11 11.07
C VAL A 79 16.18 -9.13 12.16
N ARG A 80 15.35 -10.20 12.22
CA ARG A 80 14.27 -10.32 13.20
C ARG A 80 14.78 -10.29 14.65
N LEU A 81 13.97 -9.79 15.57
CA LEU A 81 14.25 -9.75 17.01
C LEU A 81 14.52 -11.14 17.60
N ASP A 82 13.87 -12.16 17.05
CA ASP A 82 13.96 -13.55 17.49
C ASP A 82 15.01 -14.38 16.73
N GLU A 83 15.94 -13.74 16.02
CA GLU A 83 16.98 -14.40 15.26
C GLU A 83 18.35 -13.71 15.40
N VAL A 84 19.42 -14.46 15.34
CA VAL A 84 20.80 -13.97 15.28
C VAL A 84 21.50 -14.57 14.06
N VAL A 85 22.29 -13.77 13.38
CA VAL A 85 23.10 -14.21 12.24
C VAL A 85 24.34 -14.94 12.77
N GLU A 86 24.51 -16.20 12.37
CA GLU A 86 25.68 -17.02 12.68
C GLU A 86 26.75 -16.96 11.59
N SER A 87 26.29 -16.91 10.33
CA SER A 87 27.15 -16.71 9.17
C SER A 87 26.39 -16.02 8.05
N ALA A 88 27.10 -15.24 7.26
CA ALA A 88 26.53 -14.52 6.12
C ALA A 88 27.51 -14.51 4.94
N ARG A 89 26.96 -14.67 3.73
CA ARG A 89 27.72 -14.59 2.48
C ARG A 89 26.92 -13.83 1.43
N LEU A 90 27.51 -12.78 0.88
CA LEU A 90 26.96 -12.03 -0.24
C LEU A 90 27.48 -12.62 -1.56
N HIS A 91 26.57 -13.06 -2.41
CA HIS A 91 26.81 -13.43 -3.80
C HIS A 91 26.49 -12.24 -4.68
N LEU A 92 27.51 -11.47 -5.05
CA LEU A 92 27.36 -10.22 -5.79
C LEU A 92 27.50 -10.48 -7.28
N ILE A 93 26.46 -10.16 -8.05
CA ILE A 93 26.43 -10.25 -9.51
C ILE A 93 26.46 -8.82 -10.04
N PHE A 94 27.45 -8.48 -10.89
CA PHE A 94 27.63 -7.12 -11.36
C PHE A 94 28.26 -7.06 -12.75
N SER A 95 28.20 -5.91 -13.40
CA SER A 95 28.90 -5.59 -14.65
C SER A 95 29.55 -4.22 -14.53
N LEU A 96 30.75 -4.08 -15.11
CA LEU A 96 31.53 -2.86 -15.11
C LEU A 96 31.67 -2.32 -16.55
N SER A 97 31.74 -1.01 -16.70
CA SER A 97 31.95 -0.36 -18.00
C SER A 97 33.25 -0.81 -18.66
N PRO A 98 33.27 -1.09 -19.96
CA PRO A 98 34.47 -1.41 -20.72
C PRO A 98 35.54 -0.29 -20.73
N SER A 99 35.14 0.93 -20.42
CA SER A 99 36.00 2.12 -20.46
C SER A 99 36.76 2.36 -19.15
N LEU A 100 36.53 1.57 -18.10
CA LEU A 100 37.19 1.76 -16.81
C LEU A 100 38.66 1.39 -16.90
N LEU A 101 39.53 2.22 -16.30
CA LEU A 101 40.95 2.00 -16.22
C LEU A 101 41.29 1.01 -15.09
N PRO A 102 41.81 -0.17 -15.40
CA PRO A 102 42.30 -1.09 -14.38
C PRO A 102 43.40 -0.46 -13.50
N GLY A 103 43.39 -0.81 -12.23
CA GLY A 103 44.35 -0.29 -11.25
C GLY A 103 43.99 1.07 -10.64
N LEU A 104 43.19 1.90 -11.32
CA LEU A 104 42.64 3.15 -10.77
C LEU A 104 41.16 2.97 -10.35
N SER A 105 40.40 2.25 -11.17
CA SER A 105 39.02 1.99 -10.91
C SER A 105 38.79 0.77 -10.04
N HIS A 106 37.75 0.81 -9.19
CA HIS A 106 37.38 -0.33 -8.35
C HIS A 106 35.93 -0.18 -7.86
N LEU A 107 35.34 -1.31 -7.48
CA LEU A 107 34.02 -1.36 -6.83
C LEU A 107 34.23 -1.68 -5.35
N LYS A 108 33.83 -0.77 -4.46
CA LYS A 108 33.83 -1.00 -3.01
C LYS A 108 32.46 -1.50 -2.57
N VAL A 109 32.46 -2.50 -1.72
CA VAL A 109 31.26 -3.06 -1.10
C VAL A 109 31.33 -2.79 0.40
N TYR A 110 30.28 -2.16 0.93
CA TYR A 110 30.16 -1.82 2.34
C TYR A 110 28.98 -2.53 2.97
N PHE A 111 29.11 -2.86 4.23
CA PHE A 111 28.02 -3.33 5.07
C PHE A 111 28.00 -2.52 6.37
N ASN A 112 26.90 -1.83 6.64
CA ASN A 112 26.77 -0.89 7.77
C ASN A 112 27.93 0.11 7.86
N ASP A 113 28.31 0.69 6.69
CA ASP A 113 29.40 1.65 6.49
C ASP A 113 30.83 1.09 6.69
N GLU A 114 30.97 -0.18 7.06
CA GLU A 114 32.25 -0.88 7.09
C GLU A 114 32.58 -1.46 5.70
N VAL A 115 33.83 -1.32 5.27
CA VAL A 115 34.30 -1.84 3.98
C VAL A 115 34.45 -3.36 4.07
N LEU A 116 33.61 -4.11 3.36
CA LEU A 116 33.75 -5.56 3.25
C LEU A 116 34.89 -5.93 2.32
N GLN A 117 34.89 -5.34 1.14
CA GLN A 117 35.89 -5.62 0.12
C GLN A 117 35.95 -4.53 -0.93
N THR A 118 37.15 -4.36 -1.50
CA THR A 118 37.39 -3.61 -2.73
C THR A 118 37.63 -4.61 -3.86
N VAL A 119 36.70 -4.63 -4.82
CA VAL A 119 36.77 -5.46 -6.02
C VAL A 119 37.53 -4.69 -7.10
N ALA A 120 38.71 -5.16 -7.45
CA ALA A 120 39.51 -4.54 -8.50
C ALA A 120 38.88 -4.75 -9.88
N VAL A 121 39.11 -3.81 -10.77
CA VAL A 121 38.72 -3.92 -12.18
C VAL A 121 39.68 -4.82 -12.93
N ASP A 122 39.13 -5.92 -13.45
CA ASP A 122 39.87 -6.88 -14.28
C ASP A 122 39.62 -6.54 -15.76
N LYS A 123 40.68 -6.22 -16.51
CA LYS A 123 40.60 -5.81 -17.91
C LYS A 123 39.92 -6.83 -18.81
N ASP A 124 40.11 -8.11 -18.53
CA ASP A 124 39.60 -9.19 -19.39
C ASP A 124 38.10 -9.48 -19.13
N LYS A 125 37.55 -8.94 -18.04
CA LYS A 125 36.15 -9.13 -17.63
C LYS A 125 35.28 -7.90 -17.80
N LEU A 126 35.85 -6.80 -18.27
CA LEU A 126 35.07 -5.56 -18.51
C LEU A 126 33.96 -5.80 -19.52
N GLY A 127 32.81 -5.15 -19.32
CA GLY A 127 31.61 -5.29 -20.15
C GLY A 127 30.85 -6.60 -19.99
N SER A 128 31.39 -7.60 -19.27
CA SER A 128 30.73 -8.87 -18.99
C SER A 128 30.12 -8.90 -17.59
N GLN A 129 29.18 -9.80 -17.39
CA GLN A 129 28.64 -10.10 -16.07
C GLN A 129 29.66 -10.91 -15.25
N GLN A 130 29.88 -10.46 -14.03
CA GLN A 130 30.81 -11.07 -13.09
C GLN A 130 30.08 -11.45 -11.82
N MET A 131 30.64 -12.43 -11.10
CA MET A 131 30.18 -12.83 -9.76
C MET A 131 31.37 -12.88 -8.79
N VAL A 132 31.10 -12.40 -7.57
CA VAL A 132 32.08 -12.49 -6.46
C VAL A 132 31.32 -12.84 -5.18
N ASP A 133 31.96 -13.71 -4.39
CA ASP A 133 31.47 -14.18 -3.10
C ASP A 133 32.18 -13.45 -1.97
N LEU A 134 31.44 -12.77 -1.13
CA LEU A 134 31.94 -11.97 -0.02
C LEU A 134 31.41 -12.50 1.30
N ALA A 135 32.29 -12.91 2.21
CA ALA A 135 31.88 -13.24 3.58
C ALA A 135 31.63 -11.97 4.37
N ILE A 136 30.57 -11.96 5.14
CA ILE A 136 30.21 -10.86 6.06
C ILE A 136 30.37 -11.38 7.48
N ASP A 137 31.14 -10.66 8.31
CA ASP A 137 31.27 -11.00 9.71
C ASP A 137 29.92 -10.78 10.43
N PRO A 138 29.37 -11.81 11.10
CA PRO A 138 28.10 -11.72 11.82
C PRO A 138 28.03 -10.57 12.84
N ARG A 139 29.17 -10.13 13.38
CA ARG A 139 29.25 -9.03 14.36
C ARG A 139 28.87 -7.67 13.80
N TYR A 140 28.87 -7.52 12.47
CA TYR A 140 28.42 -6.28 11.82
C TYR A 140 26.90 -6.18 11.67
N PHE A 141 26.16 -7.28 11.93
CA PHE A 141 24.70 -7.23 11.81
C PHE A 141 24.08 -6.50 13.00
N ALA A 142 23.18 -5.59 12.66
CA ALA A 142 22.29 -4.86 13.55
C ALA A 142 20.82 -5.20 13.22
N ASP A 143 19.89 -4.55 13.90
CA ASP A 143 18.44 -4.67 13.65
C ASP A 143 18.09 -4.32 12.21
N PHE A 144 18.64 -3.21 11.72
CA PHE A 144 18.53 -2.76 10.33
C PHE A 144 19.94 -2.62 9.75
N ASN A 145 20.12 -3.17 8.56
CA ASN A 145 21.42 -3.25 7.91
C ASN A 145 21.36 -2.62 6.53
N ARG A 146 22.44 -1.97 6.14
CA ARG A 146 22.62 -1.32 4.84
C ARG A 146 23.78 -1.94 4.08
N LEU A 147 23.48 -2.50 2.92
CA LEU A 147 24.45 -2.94 1.94
C LEU A 147 24.65 -1.79 0.94
N ARG A 148 25.84 -1.19 0.87
CA ARG A 148 26.17 -0.08 -0.02
C ARG A 148 27.26 -0.47 -1.00
N PHE A 149 27.06 -0.09 -2.26
CA PHE A 149 28.01 -0.27 -3.35
C PHE A 149 28.51 1.10 -3.80
N GLN A 150 29.83 1.24 -3.96
CA GLN A 150 30.45 2.47 -4.43
C GLN A 150 31.40 2.16 -5.58
N LEU A 151 31.13 2.73 -6.74
CA LEU A 151 32.05 2.72 -7.87
C LEU A 151 33.04 3.88 -7.69
N ILE A 152 34.34 3.60 -7.69
CA ILE A 152 35.37 4.59 -7.98
C ILE A 152 35.80 4.33 -9.43
N GLY A 153 35.40 5.23 -10.33
CA GLY A 153 35.54 5.03 -11.77
C GLY A 153 36.46 6.07 -12.40
N HIS A 154 37.46 5.59 -13.15
CA HIS A 154 38.36 6.42 -13.94
C HIS A 154 38.38 5.91 -15.37
N TYR A 155 38.31 6.79 -16.37
CA TYR A 155 38.32 6.43 -17.79
C TYR A 155 39.47 7.06 -18.59
N THR A 156 40.18 8.01 -18.00
CA THR A 156 41.36 8.66 -18.59
C THR A 156 42.41 9.00 -17.51
N LEU A 157 43.66 9.20 -17.91
CA LEU A 157 44.70 9.69 -17.03
C LEU A 157 44.84 11.21 -17.03
N ASP A 158 44.13 11.86 -17.96
CA ASP A 158 44.12 13.31 -18.13
C ASP A 158 42.90 13.92 -17.39
N CYS A 159 42.32 14.92 -17.96
CA CYS A 159 41.11 15.56 -17.42
C CYS A 159 39.88 14.65 -17.51
N GLU A 160 39.31 14.29 -16.39
CA GLU A 160 38.09 13.51 -16.31
C GLU A 160 36.86 14.40 -16.15
N ALA A 161 35.81 14.08 -16.91
CA ALA A 161 34.47 14.60 -16.64
C ALA A 161 33.80 13.72 -15.58
N PRO A 162 33.42 14.24 -14.39
CA PRO A 162 32.92 13.44 -13.28
C PRO A 162 31.68 12.60 -13.61
N ASN A 163 30.83 13.08 -14.49
CA ASN A 163 29.58 12.42 -14.89
C ASN A 163 29.64 11.85 -16.33
N HIS A 164 30.84 11.50 -16.82
CA HIS A 164 30.98 10.95 -18.16
C HIS A 164 30.16 9.65 -18.31
N THR A 165 29.46 9.51 -19.44
CA THR A 165 28.54 8.38 -19.70
C THR A 165 29.23 7.00 -19.71
N SER A 166 30.53 6.95 -19.92
CA SER A 166 31.32 5.72 -19.85
C SER A 166 31.63 5.25 -18.42
N LEU A 167 31.38 6.08 -17.41
CA LEU A 167 31.58 5.74 -16.00
C LEU A 167 30.32 5.11 -15.42
N TRP A 168 30.28 3.79 -15.45
CA TRP A 168 29.13 3.06 -14.86
C TRP A 168 29.53 1.69 -14.33
N ALA A 169 28.77 1.25 -13.33
CA ALA A 169 28.64 -0.13 -12.88
C ALA A 169 27.16 -0.46 -12.70
N SER A 170 26.80 -1.70 -12.96
CA SER A 170 25.45 -2.22 -12.75
C SER A 170 25.48 -3.40 -11.81
N ILE A 171 24.78 -3.32 -10.70
CA ILE A 171 24.58 -4.42 -9.74
C ILE A 171 23.27 -5.11 -10.05
N SER A 172 23.31 -6.40 -10.37
CA SER A 172 22.09 -7.18 -10.62
C SER A 172 21.27 -7.30 -9.35
N ASN A 173 19.95 -7.10 -9.48
CA ASN A 173 19.03 -7.33 -8.37
C ASN A 173 18.77 -8.83 -8.08
N ASP A 174 19.35 -9.74 -8.88
CA ASP A 174 19.46 -11.16 -8.58
C ASP A 174 20.62 -11.49 -7.64
N SER A 175 21.52 -10.54 -7.33
CA SER A 175 22.48 -10.69 -6.24
C SER A 175 21.75 -11.03 -4.95
N TYR A 176 22.33 -11.89 -4.12
CA TYR A 176 21.67 -12.40 -2.91
C TYR A 176 22.60 -12.60 -1.74
N LEU A 177 22.05 -12.57 -0.54
CA LEU A 177 22.66 -12.93 0.72
C LEU A 177 22.18 -14.31 1.14
N ASP A 178 23.13 -15.21 1.43
CA ASP A 178 22.89 -16.46 2.13
C ASP A 178 23.22 -16.27 3.61
N LEU A 179 22.22 -16.48 4.46
CA LEU A 179 22.29 -16.29 5.90
C LEU A 179 22.03 -17.61 6.61
N SER A 180 22.86 -17.92 7.62
CA SER A 180 22.57 -18.94 8.62
C SER A 180 22.11 -18.24 9.90
N LEU A 181 20.87 -18.47 10.29
CA LEU A 181 20.19 -17.76 11.37
C LEU A 181 19.97 -18.73 12.53
N ARG A 182 20.30 -18.32 13.74
CA ARG A 182 20.00 -19.03 14.96
C ARG A 182 18.75 -18.41 15.61
N PRO A 183 17.68 -19.18 15.83
CA PRO A 183 16.52 -18.68 16.56
C PRO A 183 16.87 -18.31 18.01
N LEU A 184 16.38 -17.20 18.50
CA LEU A 184 16.48 -16.77 19.89
C LEU A 184 15.13 -17.01 20.61
N PRO A 185 15.11 -17.70 21.74
CA PRO A 185 13.89 -17.89 22.52
C PRO A 185 13.53 -16.57 23.21
N LEU A 186 12.49 -15.87 22.70
CA LEU A 186 11.94 -14.70 23.36
C LEU A 186 11.20 -15.08 24.64
N LYS A 187 11.16 -14.16 25.60
CA LYS A 187 10.29 -14.30 26.78
C LYS A 187 8.82 -14.28 26.34
N SER A 188 7.97 -14.98 27.11
CA SER A 188 6.51 -14.84 26.95
C SER A 188 6.10 -13.54 27.64
N ASP A 189 6.06 -12.44 26.89
CA ASP A 189 5.70 -11.11 27.40
C ASP A 189 4.93 -10.34 26.34
N LEU A 190 3.72 -9.94 26.66
CA LEU A 190 2.82 -9.20 25.79
C LEU A 190 3.36 -7.81 25.42
N SER A 191 4.33 -7.27 26.19
CA SER A 191 4.99 -6.00 25.86
C SER A 191 5.81 -6.07 24.57
N LEU A 192 6.16 -7.27 24.10
CA LEU A 192 6.88 -7.49 22.85
C LEU A 192 5.98 -7.37 21.62
N LEU A 193 4.65 -7.44 21.77
CA LEU A 193 3.73 -7.38 20.63
C LEU A 193 3.97 -6.12 19.78
N PRO A 194 3.94 -6.29 18.45
CA PRO A 194 3.48 -7.44 17.68
C PRO A 194 4.50 -8.56 17.49
N ALA A 195 5.77 -8.43 17.95
CA ALA A 195 6.75 -9.52 17.87
C ALA A 195 6.39 -10.68 18.81
N PRO A 196 6.70 -11.95 18.46
CA PRO A 196 7.37 -12.39 17.23
C PRO A 196 6.40 -12.67 16.05
N PHE A 197 5.09 -12.43 16.21
CA PHE A 197 4.05 -12.73 15.22
C PHE A 197 4.19 -11.82 13.98
N PHE A 198 4.58 -10.59 14.20
CA PHE A 198 5.01 -9.65 13.17
C PHE A 198 6.26 -8.90 13.65
N ASP A 199 7.29 -8.86 12.79
CA ASP A 199 8.49 -8.08 13.02
C ASP A 199 8.72 -7.13 11.83
N PRO A 200 8.80 -5.80 12.03
CA PRO A 200 9.00 -4.83 10.95
C PRO A 200 10.37 -4.95 10.25
N ARG A 201 11.31 -5.68 10.86
CA ARG A 201 12.65 -5.95 10.28
C ARG A 201 12.62 -7.04 9.23
N ASP A 202 11.59 -7.90 9.22
CA ASP A 202 11.45 -9.00 8.27
C ASP A 202 10.89 -8.49 6.93
N ASN A 203 11.58 -8.77 5.83
CA ASN A 203 11.17 -8.38 4.48
C ASN A 203 10.38 -9.49 3.74
N ARG A 204 10.21 -10.66 4.36
CA ARG A 204 9.44 -11.76 3.77
C ARG A 204 7.95 -11.51 3.91
N LYS A 205 7.16 -12.03 2.97
CA LYS A 205 5.70 -12.07 3.10
C LYS A 205 5.30 -12.62 4.47
N LEU A 206 4.37 -11.98 5.16
CA LEU A 206 3.89 -12.43 6.44
C LEU A 206 3.02 -13.68 6.26
N GLU A 207 3.46 -14.81 6.79
CA GLU A 207 2.70 -16.04 6.87
C GLU A 207 2.37 -16.31 8.35
N LEU A 208 1.13 -16.07 8.75
CA LEU A 208 0.70 -16.19 10.14
C LEU A 208 -0.50 -17.16 10.24
N PRO A 209 -0.34 -18.33 10.89
CA PRO A 209 -1.43 -19.23 11.13
C PRO A 209 -2.42 -18.70 12.20
N PHE A 210 -3.71 -18.91 11.94
CA PHE A 210 -4.80 -18.77 12.90
C PHE A 210 -5.29 -20.17 13.28
N VAL A 211 -5.44 -20.42 14.57
CA VAL A 211 -5.80 -21.74 15.10
C VAL A 211 -7.11 -21.64 15.88
N TYR A 212 -8.03 -22.56 15.61
CA TYR A 212 -9.32 -22.68 16.29
C TYR A 212 -9.57 -24.11 16.78
N GLY A 213 -10.61 -24.28 17.59
CA GLY A 213 -11.25 -25.59 17.83
C GLY A 213 -11.92 -26.12 16.55
N ALA A 214 -12.46 -27.33 16.61
CA ALA A 214 -13.29 -27.85 15.54
C ALA A 214 -14.54 -26.99 15.37
N HIS A 215 -14.93 -26.68 14.13
CA HIS A 215 -16.13 -25.89 13.77
C HIS A 215 -16.21 -24.54 14.49
N PRO A 216 -15.35 -23.56 14.12
CA PRO A 216 -15.34 -22.24 14.74
C PRO A 216 -16.67 -21.51 14.50
N SER A 217 -17.15 -20.82 15.55
CA SER A 217 -18.32 -19.95 15.46
C SER A 217 -18.05 -18.71 14.59
N LEU A 218 -19.11 -18.04 14.10
CA LEU A 218 -18.97 -16.77 13.40
C LEU A 218 -18.29 -15.69 14.24
N GLY A 219 -18.57 -15.66 15.55
CA GLY A 219 -17.95 -14.69 16.45
C GLY A 219 -16.43 -14.87 16.56
N LEU A 220 -15.95 -16.13 16.67
CA LEU A 220 -14.51 -16.41 16.63
C LEU A 220 -13.88 -16.03 15.29
N LEU A 221 -14.56 -16.31 14.17
CA LEU A 221 -14.09 -15.91 12.85
C LEU A 221 -14.06 -14.40 12.69
N GLN A 222 -15.03 -13.65 13.24
CA GLN A 222 -15.04 -12.19 13.21
C GLN A 222 -13.88 -11.61 14.01
N ALA A 223 -13.60 -12.17 15.19
CA ALA A 223 -12.43 -11.79 15.99
C ALA A 223 -11.11 -12.03 15.23
N ALA A 224 -11.00 -13.18 14.55
CA ALA A 224 -9.86 -13.47 13.69
C ALA A 224 -9.70 -12.45 12.56
N GLY A 225 -10.78 -12.07 11.90
CA GLY A 225 -10.76 -11.04 10.86
C GLY A 225 -10.27 -9.68 11.36
N SER A 226 -10.69 -9.27 12.56
CA SER A 226 -10.19 -8.05 13.20
C SER A 226 -8.67 -8.08 13.40
N ILE A 227 -8.14 -9.21 13.87
CA ILE A 227 -6.69 -9.40 14.03
C ILE A 227 -5.98 -9.51 12.67
N ALA A 228 -6.57 -10.20 11.70
CA ALA A 228 -6.03 -10.30 10.35
C ALA A 228 -5.94 -8.92 9.67
N SER A 229 -6.96 -8.06 9.86
CA SER A 229 -6.91 -6.67 9.41
C SER A 229 -5.76 -5.88 10.04
N TRP A 230 -5.56 -6.03 11.35
CA TRP A 230 -4.45 -5.41 12.05
C TRP A 230 -3.09 -5.91 11.55
N MET A 231 -2.91 -7.22 11.40
CA MET A 231 -1.67 -7.79 10.85
C MET A 231 -1.41 -7.37 9.40
N GLY A 232 -2.49 -7.26 8.61
CA GLY A 232 -2.43 -6.72 7.25
C GLY A 232 -1.98 -5.25 7.22
N MET A 233 -2.52 -4.43 8.12
CA MET A 233 -2.11 -3.03 8.29
C MET A 233 -0.60 -2.93 8.59
N LEU A 234 -0.09 -3.74 9.50
CA LEU A 234 1.33 -3.72 9.89
C LEU A 234 2.25 -4.18 8.76
N SER A 235 1.84 -5.20 8.00
CA SER A 235 2.67 -5.86 6.97
C SER A 235 2.40 -5.38 5.54
N ALA A 236 1.74 -4.25 5.37
CA ALA A 236 1.34 -3.73 4.07
C ALA A 236 2.49 -3.58 3.06
N TYR A 237 3.72 -3.30 3.52
CA TYR A 237 4.90 -3.15 2.66
C TYR A 237 5.43 -4.47 2.08
N ARG A 238 5.05 -5.63 2.65
CA ARG A 238 5.55 -6.97 2.27
C ARG A 238 4.45 -7.98 1.95
N GLY A 239 3.19 -7.62 2.19
CA GLY A 239 2.02 -8.48 1.97
C GLY A 239 1.83 -9.56 3.03
N THR A 240 0.63 -10.13 3.03
CA THR A 240 0.18 -11.14 4.01
C THR A 240 -0.40 -12.36 3.33
N GLN A 241 -0.29 -13.49 4.03
CA GLN A 241 -1.06 -14.69 3.77
C GLN A 241 -1.40 -15.34 5.12
N PHE A 242 -2.67 -15.58 5.35
CA PHE A 242 -3.12 -16.22 6.57
C PHE A 242 -3.46 -17.68 6.28
N ARG A 243 -2.94 -18.58 7.10
CA ARG A 243 -3.31 -20.00 7.08
C ARG A 243 -4.24 -20.26 8.24
N VAL A 244 -5.10 -21.24 8.09
CA VAL A 244 -6.04 -21.68 9.13
C VAL A 244 -5.77 -23.11 9.48
N LEU A 245 -5.71 -23.38 10.79
CA LEU A 245 -5.52 -24.70 11.36
C LEU A 245 -6.66 -25.02 12.30
N GLU A 246 -7.40 -26.07 12.02
CA GLU A 246 -8.45 -26.56 12.91
C GLU A 246 -7.89 -27.64 13.83
N ASN A 247 -8.04 -27.43 15.11
CA ASN A 247 -7.72 -28.38 16.17
C ASN A 247 -6.33 -29.03 16.07
N SER A 248 -5.36 -28.34 15.48
CA SER A 248 -3.99 -28.82 15.27
C SER A 248 -2.95 -27.82 15.75
N LEU A 249 -1.81 -28.33 16.22
CA LEU A 249 -0.69 -27.49 16.63
C LEU A 249 0.01 -26.88 15.40
N PRO A 250 0.31 -25.58 15.41
CA PRO A 250 1.05 -24.93 14.33
C PRO A 250 2.54 -25.31 14.36
N ASP A 251 3.20 -25.20 13.21
CA ASP A 251 4.64 -25.43 13.04
C ASP A 251 5.49 -24.15 13.27
N ARG A 252 4.84 -23.02 13.58
CA ARG A 252 5.45 -21.69 13.73
C ARG A 252 4.64 -20.81 14.68
N HIS A 253 5.08 -19.56 14.88
CA HIS A 253 4.30 -18.61 15.66
C HIS A 253 2.88 -18.49 15.10
N ALA A 254 1.87 -18.52 15.97
CA ALA A 254 0.47 -18.53 15.57
C ALA A 254 -0.41 -17.77 16.55
N ILE A 255 -1.57 -17.35 16.08
CA ILE A 255 -2.64 -16.77 16.90
C ILE A 255 -3.69 -17.86 17.12
N VAL A 256 -4.03 -18.09 18.38
CA VAL A 256 -5.02 -19.09 18.79
C VAL A 256 -6.22 -18.37 19.39
N LEU A 257 -7.39 -18.55 18.80
CA LEU A 257 -8.63 -17.97 19.30
C LEU A 257 -9.48 -19.08 19.93
N ALA A 258 -9.96 -18.85 21.15
CA ALA A 258 -10.79 -19.79 21.83
C ALA A 258 -11.77 -19.14 22.81
N SER A 259 -13.03 -19.56 22.78
CA SER A 259 -13.97 -19.36 23.89
C SER A 259 -13.90 -20.54 24.85
N ASN A 260 -14.58 -20.46 26.00
CA ASN A 260 -14.62 -21.59 26.94
C ASN A 260 -15.30 -22.82 26.33
N GLU A 261 -16.20 -22.64 25.38
CA GLU A 261 -16.96 -23.71 24.72
C GLU A 261 -16.24 -24.27 23.49
N SER A 262 -15.47 -23.41 22.76
CA SER A 262 -14.79 -23.80 21.54
C SER A 262 -13.27 -23.64 21.69
N ARG A 263 -12.59 -24.76 22.03
CA ARG A 263 -11.14 -24.78 22.25
C ARG A 263 -10.44 -25.83 21.39
N PRO A 264 -9.27 -25.52 20.85
CA PRO A 264 -8.40 -26.57 20.31
C PRO A 264 -8.04 -27.62 21.34
N GLY A 265 -7.89 -28.86 20.92
CA GLY A 265 -7.64 -29.98 21.82
C GLY A 265 -6.39 -29.84 22.69
N PHE A 266 -5.38 -29.13 22.22
CA PHE A 266 -4.15 -28.88 22.98
C PHE A 266 -4.33 -27.81 24.09
N LEU A 267 -5.47 -27.10 24.15
CA LEU A 267 -5.81 -26.14 25.20
C LEU A 267 -6.78 -26.73 26.24
N LYS A 268 -7.05 -28.04 26.25
CA LYS A 268 -8.00 -28.68 27.18
C LYS A 268 -7.63 -28.46 28.63
N ASP A 269 -6.33 -28.44 28.93
CA ASP A 269 -5.82 -28.29 30.29
C ASP A 269 -5.67 -26.80 30.71
N VAL A 270 -5.96 -25.86 29.83
CA VAL A 270 -5.97 -24.45 30.15
C VAL A 270 -7.25 -24.10 30.90
N ALA A 271 -7.12 -23.45 32.06
CA ALA A 271 -8.29 -23.08 32.87
C ALA A 271 -9.26 -22.15 32.07
N PRO A 272 -10.59 -22.32 32.28
CA PRO A 272 -11.57 -21.41 31.72
C PRO A 272 -11.35 -19.97 32.17
N VAL A 273 -11.57 -19.02 31.26
CA VAL A 273 -11.48 -17.58 31.56
C VAL A 273 -12.87 -17.00 31.81
N SER A 274 -12.98 -16.01 32.67
CA SER A 274 -14.23 -15.29 32.95
C SER A 274 -14.30 -13.91 32.36
N LYS A 275 -13.19 -13.45 31.75
CA LYS A 275 -13.02 -12.11 31.15
C LYS A 275 -12.17 -12.20 29.89
N PRO A 276 -12.28 -11.23 28.99
CA PRO A 276 -11.40 -11.13 27.80
C PRO A 276 -9.94 -11.20 28.25
N THR A 277 -9.16 -12.13 27.73
CA THR A 277 -7.79 -12.37 28.16
C THR A 277 -6.86 -12.59 26.98
N LEU A 278 -5.72 -11.92 26.99
CA LEU A 278 -4.60 -12.14 26.08
C LEU A 278 -3.48 -12.85 26.82
N THR A 279 -2.92 -13.91 26.26
CA THR A 279 -1.84 -14.68 26.88
C THR A 279 -0.82 -15.10 25.83
N MET A 280 0.47 -14.87 26.07
CA MET A 280 1.56 -15.33 25.22
C MET A 280 2.23 -16.55 25.86
N VAL A 281 2.17 -17.70 25.20
CA VAL A 281 2.76 -18.94 25.69
C VAL A 281 3.82 -19.51 24.77
N ALA A 282 4.72 -20.33 25.34
CA ALA A 282 5.65 -21.10 24.53
C ALA A 282 4.92 -22.27 23.85
N HIS A 283 5.33 -22.61 22.63
CA HIS A 283 4.84 -23.79 21.96
C HIS A 283 5.26 -25.08 22.74
N PRO A 284 4.38 -26.06 22.92
CA PRO A 284 4.66 -27.21 23.80
C PRO A 284 5.81 -28.09 23.32
N THR A 285 6.03 -28.17 21.99
CA THR A 285 7.04 -29.10 21.41
C THR A 285 8.15 -28.38 20.60
N LEU A 286 7.92 -27.17 20.16
CA LEU A 286 8.85 -26.41 19.32
C LEU A 286 9.52 -25.29 20.12
N PRO A 287 10.81 -25.45 20.51
CA PRO A 287 11.53 -24.41 21.22
C PRO A 287 11.63 -23.11 20.42
N GLY A 288 11.44 -21.96 21.08
CA GLY A 288 11.50 -20.64 20.44
C GLY A 288 10.19 -20.19 19.79
N VAL A 289 9.26 -21.10 19.47
CA VAL A 289 7.96 -20.76 18.91
C VAL A 289 7.01 -20.27 20.01
N LYS A 290 6.22 -19.24 19.72
CA LYS A 290 5.22 -18.62 20.59
C LYS A 290 3.83 -18.75 20.01
N LEU A 291 2.85 -18.92 20.90
CA LEU A 291 1.42 -18.87 20.61
C LEU A 291 0.82 -17.66 21.34
N LEU A 292 0.07 -16.84 20.62
CA LEU A 292 -0.75 -15.78 21.21
C LEU A 292 -2.17 -16.31 21.37
N LEU A 293 -2.57 -16.53 22.61
CA LEU A 293 -3.92 -16.97 22.95
C LEU A 293 -4.83 -15.76 23.12
N VAL A 294 -5.92 -15.71 22.36
CA VAL A 294 -6.99 -14.71 22.46
C VAL A 294 -8.21 -15.41 23.03
N LEU A 295 -8.44 -15.21 24.31
CA LEU A 295 -9.38 -16.00 25.11
C LEU A 295 -10.57 -15.18 25.59
N GLY A 296 -11.74 -15.79 25.64
CA GLY A 296 -12.96 -15.23 26.21
C GLY A 296 -13.82 -16.32 26.84
N GLN A 297 -14.75 -15.91 27.71
CA GLN A 297 -15.79 -16.80 28.20
C GLN A 297 -16.70 -17.25 27.05
N ASP A 298 -17.01 -16.33 26.18
CA ASP A 298 -17.82 -16.46 24.98
C ASP A 298 -17.19 -15.72 23.79
N ASP A 299 -17.82 -15.77 22.64
CA ASP A 299 -17.36 -15.16 21.42
C ASP A 299 -17.28 -13.61 21.53
N ALA A 300 -18.22 -12.99 22.26
CA ALA A 300 -18.23 -11.55 22.44
C ALA A 300 -16.99 -11.07 23.22
N GLN A 301 -16.56 -11.83 24.22
CA GLN A 301 -15.34 -11.54 24.96
C GLN A 301 -14.08 -11.80 24.12
N VAL A 302 -14.06 -12.83 23.27
CA VAL A 302 -12.95 -13.04 22.32
C VAL A 302 -12.87 -11.87 21.33
N GLN A 303 -14.00 -11.38 20.81
CA GLN A 303 -14.06 -10.21 19.96
C GLN A 303 -13.53 -8.95 20.67
N GLN A 304 -13.88 -8.73 21.93
CA GLN A 304 -13.34 -7.63 22.74
C GLN A 304 -11.82 -7.72 22.88
N ALA A 305 -11.28 -8.90 23.16
CA ALA A 305 -9.84 -9.11 23.25
C ALA A 305 -9.13 -8.84 21.92
N ALA A 306 -9.74 -9.26 20.80
CA ALA A 306 -9.25 -9.00 19.46
C ALA A 306 -9.28 -7.49 19.10
N GLU A 307 -10.34 -6.77 19.48
CA GLU A 307 -10.43 -5.32 19.25
C GLU A 307 -9.39 -4.54 20.06
N VAL A 308 -9.15 -4.92 21.32
CA VAL A 308 -8.09 -4.31 22.14
C VAL A 308 -6.72 -4.53 21.51
N LEU A 309 -6.45 -5.78 21.08
CA LEU A 309 -5.20 -6.13 20.39
C LEU A 309 -5.04 -5.32 19.09
N ALA A 310 -6.07 -5.29 18.25
CA ALA A 310 -6.07 -4.60 16.97
C ALA A 310 -5.99 -3.07 17.10
N SER A 311 -6.40 -2.50 18.24
CA SER A 311 -6.27 -1.06 18.49
C SER A 311 -4.82 -0.58 18.53
N GLY A 312 -3.86 -1.47 18.88
CA GLY A 312 -2.45 -1.18 19.02
C GLY A 312 -2.11 -0.15 20.12
N ARG A 313 -3.10 0.23 20.93
CA ARG A 313 -2.99 1.31 21.94
C ARG A 313 -2.94 0.79 23.38
N ALA A 314 -3.21 -0.49 23.58
CA ALA A 314 -3.19 -1.07 24.91
C ALA A 314 -1.76 -1.19 25.43
N ALA A 315 -1.52 -0.76 26.68
CA ALA A 315 -0.25 -1.00 27.36
C ALA A 315 -0.22 -2.45 27.85
N LEU A 316 0.13 -3.36 26.97
CA LEU A 316 0.21 -4.80 27.24
C LEU A 316 1.54 -5.12 27.91
N SER A 317 1.51 -6.00 28.93
CA SER A 317 2.71 -6.44 29.65
C SER A 317 2.51 -7.77 30.35
N GLY A 318 3.62 -8.46 30.61
CA GLY A 318 3.60 -9.78 31.25
C GLY A 318 3.14 -10.90 30.32
N GLU A 319 3.07 -12.12 30.87
CA GLU A 319 2.71 -13.32 30.11
C GLU A 319 1.22 -13.36 29.78
N SER A 320 0.37 -12.91 30.71
CA SER A 320 -1.09 -12.96 30.60
C SER A 320 -1.73 -11.69 31.15
N MET A 321 -2.77 -11.23 30.49
CA MET A 321 -3.44 -9.98 30.84
C MET A 321 -4.93 -10.05 30.53
N VAL A 322 -5.77 -9.65 31.52
CA VAL A 322 -7.18 -9.37 31.30
C VAL A 322 -7.31 -7.99 30.65
N VAL A 323 -8.03 -7.91 29.55
CA VAL A 323 -8.23 -6.67 28.80
C VAL A 323 -9.69 -6.25 28.88
N ASN A 324 -9.92 -4.95 29.04
CA ASN A 324 -11.24 -4.36 29.05
C ASN A 324 -11.31 -3.24 28.02
N LEU A 325 -12.33 -3.26 27.18
CA LEU A 325 -12.68 -2.13 26.34
C LEU A 325 -13.48 -1.13 27.18
N MET A 326 -12.88 0.00 27.54
CA MET A 326 -13.52 0.99 28.40
C MET A 326 -14.53 1.89 27.64
N GLU A 327 -14.36 2.07 26.34
CA GLU A 327 -15.27 2.86 25.51
C GLU A 327 -15.37 2.28 24.11
N HIS A 328 -16.57 2.29 23.53
CA HIS A 328 -16.73 2.01 22.11
C HIS A 328 -16.08 3.12 21.31
N SER A 329 -15.12 2.76 20.47
CA SER A 329 -14.55 3.71 19.51
C SER A 329 -15.68 4.31 18.67
N ALA A 330 -15.76 5.63 18.58
CA ALA A 330 -16.68 6.27 17.67
C ALA A 330 -16.47 5.77 16.24
N LEU A 331 -17.55 5.65 15.47
CA LEU A 331 -17.46 5.29 14.06
C LEU A 331 -16.58 6.31 13.34
N ARG A 332 -15.75 5.82 12.45
CA ARG A 332 -14.90 6.69 11.64
C ARG A 332 -15.70 7.39 10.55
N GLU A 333 -15.18 8.52 10.10
CA GLU A 333 -15.74 9.20 8.95
C GLU A 333 -15.33 8.54 7.63
N ALA A 334 -16.13 8.72 6.60
CA ALA A 334 -15.75 8.26 5.26
C ALA A 334 -14.47 8.96 4.77
N TYR A 335 -13.60 8.21 4.11
CA TYR A 335 -12.35 8.68 3.50
C TYR A 335 -11.30 9.23 4.49
N ASP A 336 -11.38 8.83 5.74
CA ASP A 336 -10.42 9.21 6.78
C ASP A 336 -9.28 8.18 6.98
N ALA A 337 -9.12 7.26 6.05
CA ALA A 337 -8.09 6.24 6.11
C ALA A 337 -6.69 6.86 6.28
N PRO A 338 -5.88 6.45 7.29
CA PRO A 338 -4.60 7.10 7.60
C PRO A 338 -3.58 7.08 6.44
N ARG A 339 -3.66 6.10 5.55
CA ARG A 339 -2.79 6.03 4.37
C ARG A 339 -3.25 6.86 3.19
N TRP A 340 -4.50 7.28 3.18
CA TRP A 340 -5.05 8.06 2.07
C TRP A 340 -4.83 9.55 2.30
N ILE A 341 -4.53 10.27 1.22
CA ILE A 341 -4.52 11.73 1.27
C ILE A 341 -5.94 12.21 1.58
N ASN A 342 -6.06 12.97 2.66
CA ASN A 342 -7.35 13.48 3.12
C ASN A 342 -7.95 14.47 2.11
N THR A 343 -9.24 14.33 1.81
CA THR A 343 -9.94 15.20 0.86
C THR A 343 -10.64 16.39 1.54
N LYS A 344 -10.58 16.50 2.87
CA LYS A 344 -11.18 17.61 3.63
C LYS A 344 -10.20 18.73 3.99
N ARG A 345 -8.88 18.45 3.90
CA ARG A 345 -7.81 19.41 4.16
C ARG A 345 -6.59 19.12 3.29
N PRO A 346 -5.74 20.12 3.01
CA PRO A 346 -4.42 19.86 2.46
C PRO A 346 -3.62 18.95 3.38
N VAL A 347 -2.82 18.05 2.80
CA VAL A 347 -1.94 17.12 3.52
C VAL A 347 -0.50 17.46 3.21
N THR A 348 0.34 17.56 4.24
CA THR A 348 1.75 17.87 4.09
C THR A 348 2.56 16.62 3.74
N LEU A 349 3.68 16.79 3.02
CA LEU A 349 4.58 15.67 2.70
C LEU A 349 5.21 15.08 3.96
N GLY A 350 5.40 15.90 5.00
CA GLY A 350 5.88 15.42 6.30
C GLY A 350 4.95 14.43 7.00
N GLU A 351 3.63 14.48 6.71
CA GLU A 351 2.66 13.50 7.21
C GLU A 351 2.70 12.17 6.43
N LEU A 352 3.24 12.18 5.20
CA LEU A 352 3.26 11.04 4.30
C LEU A 352 4.56 10.21 4.39
N VAL A 353 5.61 10.74 5.02
CA VAL A 353 6.87 10.03 5.19
C VAL A 353 7.06 9.59 6.64
N PRO A 354 7.68 8.43 6.88
CA PRO A 354 7.97 7.96 8.24
C PRO A 354 8.93 8.87 9.00
N ASN A 355 9.95 9.41 8.30
CA ASN A 355 10.96 10.28 8.87
C ASN A 355 11.21 11.51 8.00
N ALA A 356 11.37 12.67 8.60
CA ALA A 356 11.71 13.90 7.88
C ALA A 356 13.05 13.80 7.12
N GLY A 357 13.95 12.91 7.54
CA GLY A 357 15.20 12.62 6.85
C GLY A 357 15.02 11.99 5.46
N ASP A 358 13.91 11.31 5.21
CA ASP A 358 13.58 10.70 3.91
C ASP A 358 13.30 11.75 2.82
N LEU A 359 13.06 13.01 3.21
CA LEU A 359 12.89 14.15 2.31
C LEU A 359 14.20 14.89 2.01
N GLN A 360 15.36 14.32 2.34
CA GLN A 360 16.66 14.96 2.19
C GLN A 360 17.61 14.05 1.41
N VAL A 361 18.48 14.66 0.61
CA VAL A 361 19.61 14.01 -0.06
C VAL A 361 20.88 14.80 0.17
N ARG A 362 22.00 14.10 0.28
CA ARG A 362 23.31 14.69 0.48
C ARG A 362 24.40 13.90 -0.24
N GLY A 363 25.42 14.56 -0.70
CA GLY A 363 26.58 13.93 -1.35
C GLY A 363 27.42 14.93 -2.13
N THR A 364 28.55 14.51 -2.64
CA THR A 364 29.37 15.32 -3.55
C THR A 364 28.68 15.48 -4.92
N VAL A 365 27.82 14.51 -5.28
CA VAL A 365 26.92 14.53 -6.42
C VAL A 365 25.56 14.03 -5.93
N LEU A 366 24.48 14.72 -6.25
CA LEU A 366 23.13 14.34 -5.87
C LEU A 366 22.54 13.39 -6.91
N ASN A 367 22.77 12.10 -6.74
CA ASN A 367 22.22 11.06 -7.61
C ASN A 367 20.99 10.37 -7.03
N ASP A 368 20.75 10.55 -5.74
CA ASP A 368 19.61 9.95 -5.07
C ASP A 368 18.32 10.73 -5.35
N VAL A 369 17.23 10.00 -5.54
CA VAL A 369 15.89 10.56 -5.78
C VAL A 369 15.09 10.47 -4.48
N ILE A 370 14.53 11.59 -4.03
CA ILE A 370 13.58 11.62 -2.91
C ILE A 370 12.27 11.03 -3.40
N ARG A 371 11.75 10.02 -2.69
CA ARG A 371 10.52 9.31 -3.05
C ARG A 371 9.49 9.43 -1.94
N VAL A 372 8.30 9.89 -2.28
CA VAL A 372 7.16 9.98 -1.36
C VAL A 372 6.02 9.14 -1.92
N ASN A 373 5.71 8.05 -1.22
CA ASN A 373 4.59 7.20 -1.59
C ASN A 373 3.29 7.80 -1.05
N THR A 374 2.28 7.87 -1.89
CA THR A 374 0.97 8.43 -1.56
C THR A 374 -0.13 7.52 -2.03
N GLN A 375 -1.21 7.43 -1.27
CA GLN A 375 -2.41 6.73 -1.66
C GLN A 375 -3.59 7.70 -1.73
N MET A 376 -4.42 7.54 -2.74
CA MET A 376 -5.62 8.36 -2.92
C MET A 376 -6.86 7.48 -2.86
N ALA A 377 -7.97 8.05 -2.41
CA ALA A 377 -9.25 7.36 -2.47
C ALA A 377 -9.54 6.95 -3.92
N PRO A 378 -9.89 5.67 -4.17
CA PRO A 378 -10.01 5.14 -5.53
C PRO A 378 -11.19 5.72 -6.31
N ASP A 379 -12.13 6.35 -5.63
CA ASP A 379 -13.30 7.02 -6.20
C ASP A 379 -13.12 8.54 -6.38
N LEU A 380 -11.87 9.01 -6.31
CA LEU A 380 -11.56 10.41 -6.55
C LEU A 380 -11.91 10.79 -8.00
N PHE A 381 -12.83 11.74 -8.16
CA PHE A 381 -13.32 12.14 -9.47
C PHE A 381 -12.39 13.17 -10.13
N THR A 382 -11.54 12.67 -11.01
CA THR A 382 -10.50 13.47 -11.69
C THR A 382 -10.90 13.95 -13.08
N TRP A 383 -12.08 13.56 -13.59
CA TRP A 383 -12.54 13.95 -14.92
C TRP A 383 -12.67 15.48 -15.07
N ASN A 384 -12.10 15.98 -16.14
CA ASN A 384 -12.04 17.43 -16.45
C ASN A 384 -11.44 18.29 -15.32
N ALA A 385 -10.59 17.69 -14.49
CA ALA A 385 -9.84 18.42 -13.50
C ALA A 385 -8.55 18.97 -14.11
N ASN A 386 -8.24 20.23 -13.78
CA ASN A 386 -7.01 20.90 -14.23
C ASN A 386 -5.73 20.34 -13.55
N GLY A 387 -5.85 19.26 -12.80
CA GLY A 387 -4.80 18.63 -12.00
C GLY A 387 -4.95 18.90 -10.50
N VAL A 388 -4.19 18.13 -9.70
CA VAL A 388 -4.15 18.23 -8.25
C VAL A 388 -3.17 19.33 -7.85
N PRO A 389 -3.64 20.38 -7.12
CA PRO A 389 -2.77 21.42 -6.62
C PRO A 389 -1.71 20.88 -5.66
N MET A 390 -0.46 21.28 -5.87
CA MET A 390 0.65 21.00 -4.96
C MET A 390 1.43 22.28 -4.70
N ASN A 391 1.65 22.55 -3.42
CA ASN A 391 2.54 23.59 -2.95
C ASN A 391 3.87 22.93 -2.60
N LEU A 392 4.92 23.24 -3.35
CA LEU A 392 6.24 22.65 -3.19
C LEU A 392 7.19 23.68 -2.57
N LEU A 393 7.73 23.34 -1.42
CA LEU A 393 8.81 24.06 -0.75
C LEU A 393 10.06 23.18 -0.82
N TYR A 394 11.16 23.73 -1.28
CA TYR A 394 12.41 22.98 -1.36
C TYR A 394 13.61 23.87 -1.05
N ARG A 395 14.71 23.26 -0.64
CA ARG A 395 15.96 23.93 -0.33
C ARG A 395 17.15 23.13 -0.85
N TYR A 396 18.22 23.82 -1.17
CA TYR A 396 19.44 23.20 -1.69
C TYR A 396 20.66 24.08 -1.40
N THR A 397 21.85 23.48 -1.38
CA THR A 397 23.13 24.20 -1.32
C THR A 397 23.43 24.78 -2.71
N PRO A 398 23.45 26.10 -2.91
CA PRO A 398 23.74 26.72 -4.17
C PRO A 398 25.23 26.57 -4.52
N THR A 399 25.52 26.36 -5.79
CA THR A 399 26.88 26.38 -6.36
C THR A 399 26.96 27.46 -7.44
N VAL A 400 28.15 27.76 -7.92
CA VAL A 400 28.35 28.73 -9.03
C VAL A 400 27.61 28.32 -10.29
N LEU A 401 27.49 27.00 -10.55
CA LEU A 401 26.82 26.45 -11.72
C LEU A 401 25.41 25.90 -11.42
N SER A 402 24.82 26.26 -10.28
CA SER A 402 23.45 25.78 -9.96
C SER A 402 22.39 26.25 -10.93
N ASP A 403 22.60 27.36 -11.66
CA ASP A 403 21.70 27.86 -12.72
C ASP A 403 21.60 26.92 -13.93
N HIS A 404 22.57 26.04 -14.12
CA HIS A 404 22.53 24.92 -15.08
C HIS A 404 21.92 23.64 -14.48
N GLY A 405 21.54 23.68 -13.20
CA GLY A 405 20.92 22.58 -12.48
C GLY A 405 19.41 22.65 -12.48
N SER A 406 18.78 21.52 -12.14
CA SER A 406 17.34 21.41 -12.05
C SER A 406 16.87 20.62 -10.84
N LEU A 407 15.62 20.89 -10.45
CA LEU A 407 14.80 19.98 -9.65
C LEU A 407 13.75 19.37 -10.57
N ASP A 408 13.90 18.10 -10.87
CA ASP A 408 12.99 17.37 -11.74
C ASP A 408 11.95 16.63 -10.89
N LEU A 409 10.69 16.81 -11.26
CA LEU A 409 9.54 16.18 -10.61
C LEU A 409 8.97 15.13 -11.54
N SER A 410 8.72 13.95 -10.95
CA SER A 410 8.04 12.84 -11.62
C SER A 410 6.99 12.22 -10.69
N ILE A 411 6.00 11.56 -11.26
CA ILE A 411 5.05 10.70 -10.55
C ILE A 411 4.99 9.36 -11.28
N ASN A 412 5.13 8.27 -10.55
CA ASN A 412 5.08 6.92 -11.13
C ASN A 412 6.05 6.75 -12.32
N ASP A 413 7.28 7.27 -12.20
CA ASP A 413 8.31 7.33 -13.24
C ASP A 413 7.94 8.18 -14.49
N GLN A 414 6.84 8.94 -14.45
CA GLN A 414 6.46 9.86 -15.52
C GLN A 414 6.81 11.30 -15.15
N PHE A 415 7.58 11.95 -16.02
CA PHE A 415 8.02 13.33 -15.83
C PHE A 415 6.83 14.30 -15.82
N ILE A 416 6.82 15.23 -14.86
CA ILE A 416 5.81 16.28 -14.72
C ILE A 416 6.40 17.63 -15.14
N LYS A 417 7.48 18.05 -14.45
CA LYS A 417 8.04 19.38 -14.57
C LYS A 417 9.47 19.44 -14.06
N SER A 418 10.24 20.38 -14.61
CA SER A 418 11.58 20.72 -14.14
C SER A 418 11.61 22.18 -13.70
N TYR A 419 12.28 22.46 -12.60
CA TYR A 419 12.55 23.79 -12.10
C TYR A 419 14.04 24.07 -12.15
N SER A 420 14.44 25.17 -12.78
CA SER A 420 15.83 25.64 -12.77
C SER A 420 16.22 26.11 -11.35
N LEU A 421 17.39 25.75 -10.91
CA LEU A 421 17.95 26.16 -9.63
C LEU A 421 18.68 27.49 -9.79
N ALA A 422 18.71 28.33 -8.73
CA ALA A 422 19.49 29.57 -8.75
C ALA A 422 20.95 29.29 -8.35
N SER A 423 21.90 29.98 -9.01
CA SER A 423 23.31 29.96 -8.63
C SER A 423 23.62 30.94 -7.50
N THR A 424 24.82 30.85 -6.92
CA THR A 424 25.28 31.80 -5.89
C THR A 424 25.34 33.25 -6.41
N GLU A 425 25.56 33.43 -7.71
CA GLU A 425 25.64 34.77 -8.32
C GLU A 425 24.25 35.36 -8.57
N ASN A 426 23.24 34.53 -8.82
CA ASN A 426 21.88 34.93 -9.18
C ASN A 426 20.87 34.90 -8.04
N THR A 427 21.27 34.56 -6.82
CA THR A 427 20.37 34.52 -5.65
C THR A 427 19.69 35.86 -5.35
N ASN A 428 20.28 36.97 -5.77
CA ASN A 428 19.72 38.33 -5.58
C ASN A 428 18.73 38.75 -6.69
N THR A 429 18.59 38.02 -7.77
CA THR A 429 17.80 38.42 -8.95
C THR A 429 16.52 37.63 -9.15
N VAL A 430 16.29 36.55 -8.45
CA VAL A 430 15.06 35.72 -8.58
C VAL A 430 13.90 36.37 -7.82
N ALA A 431 13.38 37.45 -8.38
CA ALA A 431 12.30 38.27 -7.80
C ALA A 431 10.90 37.64 -7.89
N SER A 432 10.74 36.40 -8.33
CA SER A 432 9.42 35.75 -8.48
C SER A 432 9.13 34.62 -7.51
N SER A 433 10.09 34.22 -6.69
CA SER A 433 9.89 33.29 -5.57
C SER A 433 10.18 34.02 -4.26
N ILE A 434 9.32 33.85 -3.28
CA ILE A 434 9.54 34.43 -1.95
C ILE A 434 10.80 33.76 -1.38
N LEU A 435 11.93 34.46 -1.45
CA LEU A 435 13.16 34.08 -0.77
C LEU A 435 12.97 34.39 0.71
N LEU A 436 12.84 33.37 1.53
CA LEU A 436 12.97 33.50 2.97
C LEU A 436 14.45 33.69 3.34
N PRO A 437 14.75 34.39 4.44
CA PRO A 437 16.13 34.75 4.78
C PRO A 437 17.02 33.52 4.86
N LEU A 438 18.27 33.69 4.42
CA LEU A 438 19.36 32.74 4.53
C LEU A 438 19.46 32.22 5.97
N PHE A 439 19.33 30.91 6.12
CA PHE A 439 19.74 30.25 7.36
C PHE A 439 21.27 30.21 7.44
N ASP A 440 21.83 30.05 8.61
CA ASP A 440 23.29 29.98 8.86
C ASP A 440 24.03 28.89 8.09
N ASP A 441 23.30 27.98 7.41
CA ASP A 441 23.84 26.87 6.62
C ASP A 441 24.04 27.16 5.12
N SER A 442 23.92 28.42 4.70
CA SER A 442 24.11 28.86 3.30
C SER A 442 23.16 28.20 2.29
N SER A 443 21.99 27.69 2.70
CA SER A 443 21.02 27.07 1.81
C SER A 443 20.04 28.09 1.20
N VAL A 444 19.59 27.85 -0.06
CA VAL A 444 18.53 28.61 -0.72
C VAL A 444 17.22 27.87 -0.57
N GLN A 445 16.18 28.56 -0.07
CA GLN A 445 14.82 28.05 -0.02
C GLN A 445 13.98 28.65 -1.14
N ALA A 446 13.25 27.81 -1.87
CA ALA A 446 12.35 28.22 -2.93
C ALA A 446 10.95 27.61 -2.75
N ARG A 447 9.95 28.31 -3.26
CA ARG A 447 8.54 27.88 -3.28
C ARG A 447 8.03 27.83 -4.70
N SER A 448 7.24 26.80 -5.01
CA SER A 448 6.62 26.65 -6.31
C SER A 448 5.25 26.02 -6.17
N ASP A 449 4.25 26.67 -6.74
CA ASP A 449 2.89 26.12 -6.82
C ASP A 449 2.69 25.54 -8.23
N PHE A 450 2.20 24.29 -8.30
CA PHE A 450 1.91 23.65 -9.58
C PHE A 450 0.75 22.65 -9.43
N LYS A 451 0.33 22.07 -10.55
CA LYS A 451 -0.70 21.04 -10.56
C LYS A 451 -0.15 19.75 -11.12
N ILE A 452 -0.32 18.67 -10.38
CA ILE A 452 -0.04 17.31 -10.86
C ILE A 452 -1.13 16.94 -11.86
N PRO A 453 -0.81 16.57 -13.11
CA PRO A 453 -1.82 16.20 -14.10
C PRO A 453 -2.71 15.07 -13.60
N ALA A 454 -4.02 15.24 -13.67
CA ALA A 454 -4.98 14.29 -13.09
C ALA A 454 -4.90 12.88 -13.70
N PHE A 455 -4.51 12.77 -14.97
CA PHE A 455 -4.38 11.49 -15.68
C PHE A 455 -3.15 10.65 -15.24
N LEU A 456 -2.20 11.26 -14.51
CA LEU A 456 -1.04 10.55 -13.95
C LEU A 456 -1.32 9.93 -12.58
N ILE A 457 -2.45 10.27 -11.99
CA ILE A 457 -2.80 9.90 -10.62
C ILE A 457 -3.58 8.60 -10.62
N GLY A 458 -3.08 7.61 -9.87
CA GLY A 458 -3.75 6.34 -9.60
C GLY A 458 -4.16 6.20 -8.13
N GLY A 459 -4.54 5.01 -7.70
CA GLY A 459 -4.77 4.70 -6.29
C GLY A 459 -3.48 4.81 -5.49
N ASP A 460 -2.43 4.12 -5.94
CA ASP A 460 -1.07 4.21 -5.39
C ASP A 460 -0.20 5.08 -6.28
N ASN A 461 0.49 6.03 -5.68
CA ASN A 461 1.36 6.94 -6.40
C ASN A 461 2.70 7.09 -5.68
N GLN A 462 3.76 7.30 -6.45
CA GLN A 462 5.07 7.66 -5.95
C GLN A 462 5.51 8.98 -6.56
N LEU A 463 5.56 10.03 -5.74
CA LEU A 463 6.18 11.29 -6.10
C LEU A 463 7.70 11.15 -6.03
N GLN A 464 8.39 11.67 -7.01
CA GLN A 464 9.84 11.57 -7.14
C GLN A 464 10.42 12.96 -7.40
N PHE A 465 11.43 13.32 -6.59
CA PHE A 465 12.12 14.60 -6.67
C PHE A 465 13.61 14.32 -6.86
N ALA A 466 14.14 14.70 -8.02
CA ALA A 466 15.54 14.52 -8.39
C ALA A 466 16.22 15.87 -8.51
N PHE A 467 17.18 16.16 -7.63
CA PHE A 467 18.03 17.33 -7.75
C PHE A 467 19.22 17.01 -8.63
N GLN A 468 19.40 17.78 -9.69
CA GLN A 468 20.53 17.69 -10.59
C GLN A 468 21.33 19.00 -10.51
N ILE A 469 22.45 18.96 -9.80
CA ILE A 469 23.36 20.09 -9.66
C ILE A 469 24.66 19.69 -10.38
N PRO A 470 25.05 20.39 -11.47
CA PRO A 470 26.26 20.08 -12.20
C PRO A 470 27.49 20.31 -11.30
N PRO A 471 28.52 19.46 -11.37
CA PRO A 471 29.75 19.69 -10.66
C PRO A 471 30.44 20.95 -11.16
N THR A 472 31.08 21.70 -10.26
CA THR A 472 31.81 22.91 -10.60
C THR A 472 33.05 22.58 -11.41
N ASP A 473 33.05 22.91 -12.72
CA ASP A 473 34.22 22.83 -13.58
C ASP A 473 34.94 24.19 -13.57
N LEU A 474 36.10 24.25 -12.94
CA LEU A 474 36.91 25.46 -12.84
C LEU A 474 38.03 25.53 -13.90
N GLY A 475 37.74 25.02 -15.11
CA GLY A 475 38.66 25.06 -16.24
C GLY A 475 39.60 23.85 -16.31
N ARG A 476 40.55 23.83 -17.28
CA ARG A 476 41.35 22.66 -17.62
C ARG A 476 41.89 21.94 -16.38
N CYS A 477 41.28 20.79 -16.07
CA CYS A 477 41.72 19.78 -15.10
C CYS A 477 41.84 20.22 -13.63
N ARG A 478 41.16 21.25 -13.20
CA ARG A 478 41.05 21.55 -11.76
C ARG A 478 39.71 21.03 -11.23
N THR A 479 39.71 19.78 -10.82
CA THR A 479 38.67 19.25 -9.91
C THR A 479 38.87 19.89 -8.56
N VAL A 480 38.15 20.94 -8.26
CA VAL A 480 37.97 21.34 -6.84
C VAL A 480 37.10 20.27 -6.23
N GLN A 481 37.51 19.72 -5.10
CA GLN A 481 36.67 18.87 -4.27
C GLN A 481 35.36 19.62 -4.07
N SER A 482 34.28 19.15 -4.68
CA SER A 482 32.97 19.76 -4.51
C SER A 482 32.60 19.69 -3.03
N PRO A 483 32.16 20.78 -2.41
CA PRO A 483 31.63 20.71 -1.06
C PRO A 483 30.47 19.72 -1.01
N GLU A 484 30.19 19.16 0.14
CA GLU A 484 29.02 18.29 0.31
C GLU A 484 27.74 19.08 -0.04
N LEU A 485 27.09 18.68 -1.11
CA LEU A 485 25.83 19.24 -1.55
C LEU A 485 24.71 18.66 -0.70
N ARG A 486 23.76 19.47 -0.34
CA ARG A 486 22.54 19.09 0.38
C ARG A 486 21.34 19.63 -0.35
N ALA A 487 20.32 18.80 -0.48
CA ALA A 487 19.04 19.24 -1.00
C ALA A 487 17.90 18.54 -0.24
N ALA A 488 16.79 19.22 -0.08
CA ALA A 488 15.65 18.72 0.66
C ALA A 488 14.34 19.27 0.11
N ILE A 489 13.31 18.46 0.20
CA ILE A 489 11.93 18.89 0.10
C ILE A 489 11.45 19.22 1.50
N ASP A 490 10.87 20.41 1.68
CA ASP A 490 10.38 20.82 3.00
C ASP A 490 9.19 19.96 3.42
N PRO A 491 9.14 19.43 4.63
CA PRO A 491 8.01 18.67 5.15
C PRO A 491 6.66 19.40 5.07
N GLN A 492 6.65 20.73 5.02
CA GLN A 492 5.44 21.55 4.89
C GLN A 492 4.93 21.68 3.44
N SER A 493 5.66 21.14 2.46
CA SER A 493 5.12 20.97 1.10
C SER A 493 3.82 20.20 1.17
N SER A 494 2.79 20.60 0.41
CA SER A 494 1.44 20.03 0.59
C SER A 494 0.73 19.72 -0.71
N ILE A 495 -0.13 18.73 -0.65
CA ILE A 495 -1.05 18.31 -1.71
C ILE A 495 -2.47 18.65 -1.27
N ASP A 496 -3.27 19.24 -2.16
CA ASP A 496 -4.63 19.68 -1.88
C ASP A 496 -5.64 18.94 -2.75
N LEU A 497 -6.47 18.09 -2.11
CA LEU A 497 -7.58 17.37 -2.73
C LEU A 497 -8.96 17.94 -2.37
N THR A 498 -9.05 19.07 -1.65
CA THR A 498 -10.30 19.61 -1.12
C THR A 498 -11.31 20.02 -2.19
N SER A 499 -10.87 20.27 -3.41
CA SER A 499 -11.71 20.63 -4.56
C SER A 499 -12.24 19.43 -5.35
N PHE A 500 -11.87 18.20 -4.97
CA PHE A 500 -12.27 17.00 -5.69
C PHE A 500 -13.49 16.35 -5.05
N TYR A 501 -14.30 15.71 -5.89
CA TYR A 501 -15.47 14.95 -5.49
C TYR A 501 -15.15 13.46 -5.46
N HIS A 502 -15.96 12.70 -4.74
CA HIS A 502 -15.96 11.25 -4.75
C HIS A 502 -17.05 10.76 -5.68
N TYR A 503 -16.69 10.14 -6.81
CA TYR A 503 -17.65 9.62 -7.78
C TYR A 503 -17.00 8.60 -8.69
N LEU A 504 -17.43 7.34 -8.62
CA LEU A 504 -16.83 6.23 -9.35
C LEU A 504 -17.89 5.39 -10.06
N ALA A 505 -17.54 4.94 -11.25
CA ALA A 505 -18.26 3.92 -12.00
C ALA A 505 -18.08 2.54 -11.36
N MET A 506 -19.18 1.92 -10.93
CA MET A 506 -19.21 0.62 -10.29
C MET A 506 -20.00 -0.39 -11.15
N PRO A 507 -19.73 -1.70 -11.01
CA PRO A 507 -18.66 -2.33 -10.23
C PRO A 507 -17.27 -2.07 -10.83
N SER A 508 -16.24 -1.99 -9.98
CA SER A 508 -14.86 -1.77 -10.40
C SER A 508 -13.91 -2.76 -9.74
N MET A 509 -13.48 -3.78 -10.47
CA MET A 509 -12.50 -4.74 -9.97
C MET A 509 -11.13 -4.09 -9.75
N ALA A 510 -10.79 -3.06 -10.51
CA ALA A 510 -9.57 -2.29 -10.29
C ALA A 510 -9.58 -1.59 -8.92
N ALA A 511 -10.68 -0.94 -8.54
CA ALA A 511 -10.82 -0.29 -7.25
C ALA A 511 -10.80 -1.30 -6.09
N TYR A 512 -11.46 -2.45 -6.26
CA TYR A 512 -11.44 -3.52 -5.27
C TYR A 512 -10.04 -4.12 -5.12
N ALA A 513 -9.42 -4.55 -6.20
CA ALA A 513 -8.15 -5.26 -6.17
C ALA A 513 -6.99 -4.36 -5.69
N ASN A 514 -6.97 -3.07 -6.01
CA ASN A 514 -5.92 -2.15 -5.56
C ASN A 514 -6.11 -1.68 -4.12
N SER A 515 -7.33 -1.34 -3.72
CA SER A 515 -7.57 -0.65 -2.45
C SER A 515 -8.65 -1.26 -1.56
N GLY A 516 -9.31 -2.34 -1.98
CA GLY A 516 -10.44 -2.93 -1.24
C GLY A 516 -11.73 -2.09 -1.28
N PHE A 517 -11.83 -1.12 -2.19
CA PHE A 517 -13.03 -0.29 -2.35
C PHE A 517 -14.20 -1.12 -2.97
N PRO A 518 -15.45 -0.98 -2.50
CA PRO A 518 -15.99 0.08 -1.64
C PRO A 518 -15.85 -0.15 -0.13
N PHE A 519 -15.44 -1.33 0.33
CA PHE A 519 -15.39 -1.71 1.74
C PHE A 519 -14.51 -0.77 2.58
N THR A 520 -13.43 -0.28 2.00
CA THR A 520 -12.44 0.60 2.64
C THR A 520 -12.84 2.07 2.69
N LYS A 521 -14.04 2.44 2.21
CA LYS A 521 -14.59 3.79 2.32
C LYS A 521 -14.59 4.29 3.78
N PHE A 522 -14.89 3.40 4.72
CA PHE A 522 -14.69 3.59 6.14
C PHE A 522 -13.51 2.73 6.60
N ALA A 523 -12.48 3.34 7.16
CA ALA A 523 -11.26 2.63 7.50
C ALA A 523 -11.45 1.51 8.53
N ASP A 524 -12.47 1.62 9.40
CA ASP A 524 -12.87 0.62 10.38
C ASP A 524 -13.79 -0.47 9.81
N LEU A 525 -14.15 -0.40 8.51
CA LEU A 525 -15.04 -1.29 7.78
C LEU A 525 -16.50 -1.29 8.32
N ALA A 526 -16.96 -0.18 8.94
CA ALA A 526 -18.27 -0.10 9.59
C ALA A 526 -19.49 -0.32 8.67
N GLN A 527 -19.35 -0.10 7.36
CA GLN A 527 -20.41 -0.32 6.38
C GLN A 527 -20.15 -1.53 5.48
N THR A 528 -19.51 -2.55 6.02
CA THR A 528 -19.14 -3.77 5.31
C THR A 528 -19.80 -4.99 5.94
N SER A 529 -20.47 -5.81 5.13
CA SER A 529 -20.90 -7.15 5.51
C SER A 529 -20.13 -8.18 4.69
N ILE A 530 -19.65 -9.23 5.35
CA ILE A 530 -18.94 -10.34 4.73
C ILE A 530 -19.79 -11.59 4.89
N ILE A 531 -20.07 -12.28 3.80
CA ILE A 531 -20.91 -13.46 3.79
C ILE A 531 -20.04 -14.68 3.50
N LEU A 532 -20.07 -15.65 4.40
CA LEU A 532 -19.43 -16.95 4.26
C LEU A 532 -20.46 -18.04 3.97
N PRO A 533 -20.07 -19.17 3.35
CA PRO A 533 -20.94 -20.34 3.18
C PRO A 533 -21.52 -20.82 4.52
N ASN A 534 -22.72 -21.42 4.49
CA ASN A 534 -23.33 -22.01 5.68
C ASN A 534 -22.42 -23.07 6.28
N GLU A 535 -21.85 -23.93 5.42
CA GLU A 535 -20.78 -24.85 5.77
C GLU A 535 -19.44 -24.24 5.31
N THR A 536 -18.80 -23.52 6.21
CA THR A 536 -17.54 -22.83 5.94
C THR A 536 -16.38 -23.82 5.99
N THR A 537 -15.54 -23.83 4.94
CA THR A 537 -14.32 -24.64 4.87
C THR A 537 -13.08 -23.84 5.23
N VAL A 538 -11.96 -24.49 5.52
CA VAL A 538 -10.67 -23.85 5.80
C VAL A 538 -10.26 -22.88 4.70
N PRO A 539 -10.29 -23.22 3.38
CA PRO A 539 -9.95 -22.27 2.32
C PRO A 539 -10.88 -21.04 2.25
N ASP A 540 -12.16 -21.15 2.61
CA ASP A 540 -13.06 -20.00 2.68
C ASP A 540 -12.60 -19.01 3.75
N VAL A 541 -12.20 -19.52 4.93
CA VAL A 541 -11.69 -18.68 6.02
C VAL A 541 -10.35 -18.05 5.64
N GLU A 542 -9.43 -18.80 5.02
CA GLU A 542 -8.13 -18.28 4.58
C GLU A 542 -8.29 -17.13 3.57
N LEU A 543 -9.20 -17.27 2.61
CA LEU A 543 -9.51 -16.22 1.63
C LEU A 543 -10.14 -15.00 2.31
N TYR A 544 -11.10 -15.21 3.19
CA TYR A 544 -11.74 -14.18 4.00
C TYR A 544 -10.70 -13.37 4.80
N LEU A 545 -9.85 -14.05 5.59
CA LEU A 545 -8.82 -13.38 6.38
C LEU A 545 -7.83 -12.60 5.51
N THR A 546 -7.45 -13.17 4.35
CA THR A 546 -6.57 -12.51 3.40
C THR A 546 -7.22 -11.24 2.82
N ALA A 547 -8.51 -11.31 2.46
CA ALA A 547 -9.25 -10.14 1.94
C ALA A 547 -9.34 -9.01 2.98
N VAL A 548 -9.70 -9.35 4.23
CA VAL A 548 -9.79 -8.36 5.32
C VAL A 548 -8.40 -7.81 5.69
N GLY A 549 -7.38 -8.65 5.69
CA GLY A 549 -5.99 -8.23 5.88
C GLY A 549 -5.54 -7.21 4.83
N ARG A 550 -5.90 -7.42 3.57
CA ARG A 550 -5.63 -6.45 2.49
C ARG A 550 -6.37 -5.12 2.69
N MET A 551 -7.61 -5.15 3.15
CA MET A 551 -8.35 -3.92 3.47
C MET A 551 -7.64 -3.12 4.55
N GLY A 552 -7.15 -3.78 5.62
CA GLY A 552 -6.33 -3.15 6.65
C GLY A 552 -5.02 -2.59 6.09
N ALA A 553 -4.36 -3.33 5.19
CA ALA A 553 -3.16 -2.87 4.50
C ALA A 553 -3.40 -1.60 3.67
N SER A 554 -4.51 -1.53 2.94
CA SER A 554 -4.86 -0.40 2.10
C SER A 554 -5.23 0.85 2.90
N THR A 555 -6.00 0.71 3.98
CA THR A 555 -6.44 1.85 4.80
C THR A 555 -5.37 2.36 5.76
N GLY A 556 -4.43 1.48 6.18
CA GLY A 556 -3.52 1.77 7.29
C GLY A 556 -4.24 1.82 8.64
N PHE A 557 -5.37 1.14 8.74
CA PHE A 557 -6.19 1.03 9.95
C PHE A 557 -6.75 -0.38 10.09
N ALA A 558 -6.86 -0.87 11.32
CA ALA A 558 -7.45 -2.17 11.59
C ALA A 558 -8.98 -2.12 11.48
N GLY A 559 -9.55 -2.80 10.50
CA GLY A 559 -11.00 -2.94 10.35
C GLY A 559 -11.55 -3.90 11.40
N THR A 560 -12.37 -3.40 12.32
CA THR A 560 -12.94 -4.19 13.43
C THR A 560 -14.46 -4.09 13.49
N LYS A 561 -15.10 -3.27 12.63
CA LYS A 561 -16.54 -2.97 12.72
C LYS A 561 -17.39 -3.61 11.63
N PHE A 562 -16.80 -4.44 10.77
CA PHE A 562 -17.55 -5.20 9.77
C PHE A 562 -18.46 -6.25 10.43
N LYS A 563 -19.50 -6.66 9.71
CA LYS A 563 -20.37 -7.77 10.11
C LYS A 563 -19.98 -9.03 9.34
N LEU A 564 -19.90 -10.16 10.04
CA LEU A 564 -19.73 -11.46 9.43
C LEU A 564 -21.05 -12.22 9.51
N LEU A 565 -21.53 -12.75 8.38
CA LEU A 565 -22.83 -13.41 8.24
C LEU A 565 -22.66 -14.76 7.54
N LYS A 566 -23.61 -15.65 7.76
CA LYS A 566 -23.78 -16.87 6.96
C LYS A 566 -24.63 -16.58 5.71
N ALA A 567 -24.49 -17.41 4.68
CA ALA A 567 -25.27 -17.28 3.45
C ALA A 567 -26.79 -17.29 3.70
N ALA A 568 -27.28 -18.03 4.68
CA ALA A 568 -28.70 -18.01 5.09
C ALA A 568 -29.17 -16.67 5.66
N GLU A 569 -28.26 -15.83 6.13
CA GLU A 569 -28.56 -14.56 6.81
C GLU A 569 -28.33 -13.33 5.91
N TRP A 570 -28.15 -13.52 4.61
CA TRP A 570 -27.72 -12.48 3.66
C TRP A 570 -28.58 -11.23 3.66
N GLU A 571 -29.89 -11.32 4.00
CA GLU A 571 -30.80 -10.17 4.07
C GLU A 571 -30.41 -9.17 5.18
N GLN A 572 -29.67 -9.61 6.21
CA GLN A 572 -29.18 -8.76 7.30
C GLN A 572 -28.04 -7.82 6.81
N ALA A 573 -27.52 -8.02 5.62
CA ALA A 573 -26.52 -7.16 5.00
C ALA A 573 -27.12 -5.89 4.34
N ARG A 574 -28.41 -5.66 4.46
CA ARG A 574 -29.07 -4.47 3.90
C ARG A 574 -28.42 -3.18 4.40
N GLY A 575 -28.21 -2.23 3.49
CA GLY A 575 -27.59 -0.92 3.76
C GLY A 575 -26.05 -0.95 3.87
N THR A 576 -25.41 -2.10 3.60
CA THR A 576 -23.94 -2.24 3.59
C THR A 576 -23.43 -2.72 2.24
N ASP A 577 -22.14 -2.49 1.98
CA ASP A 577 -21.45 -3.14 0.87
C ASP A 577 -21.13 -4.58 1.27
N ILE A 578 -21.24 -5.53 0.34
CA ILE A 578 -21.23 -6.96 0.63
C ILE A 578 -20.04 -7.64 -0.05
N LEU A 579 -19.20 -8.32 0.74
CA LEU A 579 -18.19 -9.24 0.23
C LEU A 579 -18.69 -10.67 0.42
N VAL A 580 -18.81 -11.44 -0.66
CA VAL A 580 -19.20 -12.86 -0.61
C VAL A 580 -17.99 -13.73 -0.89
N VAL A 581 -17.74 -14.69 -0.03
CA VAL A 581 -16.81 -15.79 -0.28
C VAL A 581 -17.63 -17.05 -0.49
N ALA A 582 -17.50 -17.69 -1.65
CA ALA A 582 -18.27 -18.88 -1.97
C ALA A 582 -17.46 -19.83 -2.87
N HIS A 583 -17.68 -21.11 -2.75
CA HIS A 583 -17.16 -22.13 -3.65
C HIS A 583 -18.32 -22.89 -4.27
N ALA A 584 -18.32 -22.98 -5.61
CA ALA A 584 -19.27 -23.75 -6.41
C ALA A 584 -20.74 -23.56 -6.04
N ASP A 585 -21.17 -22.34 -5.69
CA ASP A 585 -22.53 -21.99 -5.24
C ASP A 585 -23.13 -22.98 -4.21
N SER A 586 -22.34 -23.28 -3.18
CA SER A 586 -22.65 -24.27 -2.16
C SER A 586 -24.02 -24.07 -1.49
N ASP A 587 -24.52 -22.80 -1.44
CA ASP A 587 -25.71 -22.40 -0.69
C ASP A 587 -26.88 -21.91 -1.56
N GLY A 588 -26.75 -21.92 -2.88
CA GLY A 588 -27.77 -21.40 -3.80
C GLY A 588 -27.91 -19.86 -3.80
N LEU A 589 -27.12 -19.13 -3.01
CA LEU A 589 -27.15 -17.67 -2.93
C LEU A 589 -26.78 -17.03 -4.27
N LEU A 590 -25.73 -17.53 -4.91
CA LEU A 590 -25.28 -17.01 -6.21
C LEU A 590 -26.30 -17.33 -7.32
N ALA A 591 -27.02 -18.44 -7.21
CA ALA A 591 -28.11 -18.76 -8.13
C ALA A 591 -29.29 -17.82 -7.98
N GLN A 592 -29.65 -17.41 -6.76
CA GLN A 592 -30.69 -16.40 -6.51
C GLN A 592 -30.31 -15.04 -7.13
N TRP A 593 -29.04 -14.68 -7.09
CA TRP A 593 -28.51 -13.45 -7.67
C TRP A 593 -28.10 -13.57 -9.13
N GLY A 594 -28.32 -14.75 -9.74
CA GLY A 594 -27.85 -15.10 -11.09
C GLY A 594 -28.23 -14.11 -12.18
N HIS A 595 -29.36 -13.35 -12.00
CA HIS A 595 -29.74 -12.29 -12.94
C HIS A 595 -28.80 -11.08 -12.91
N ASN A 596 -28.10 -10.83 -11.81
CA ASN A 596 -27.22 -9.69 -11.61
C ASN A 596 -25.73 -10.07 -11.70
N LEU A 597 -25.41 -11.37 -11.63
CA LEU A 597 -24.03 -11.85 -11.71
C LEU A 597 -23.52 -11.83 -13.16
N PRO A 598 -22.29 -11.35 -13.40
CA PRO A 598 -21.68 -11.39 -14.74
C PRO A 598 -21.30 -12.81 -15.17
N THR A 599 -21.11 -13.74 -14.23
CA THR A 599 -20.84 -15.14 -14.50
C THR A 599 -21.45 -16.02 -13.42
N LEU A 600 -21.97 -17.19 -13.81
CA LEU A 600 -22.38 -18.23 -12.88
C LEU A 600 -21.37 -19.37 -12.96
N ILE A 601 -20.74 -19.68 -11.83
CA ILE A 601 -19.84 -20.83 -11.68
C ILE A 601 -20.59 -21.88 -10.84
N ASP A 602 -21.17 -22.87 -11.50
CA ASP A 602 -21.86 -23.99 -10.88
C ASP A 602 -21.14 -25.32 -11.18
N LYS A 603 -21.40 -26.35 -10.37
CA LYS A 603 -20.78 -27.69 -10.43
C LYS A 603 -20.86 -28.38 -11.82
N GLY A 604 -21.75 -27.95 -12.71
CA GLY A 604 -21.97 -28.56 -14.00
C GLY A 604 -22.11 -27.64 -15.20
N SER A 605 -22.22 -26.33 -15.00
CA SER A 605 -22.37 -25.39 -16.10
C SER A 605 -21.64 -24.08 -15.81
N ARG A 606 -20.92 -23.63 -16.81
CA ARG A 606 -20.26 -22.34 -16.81
C ARG A 606 -20.98 -21.48 -17.85
N SER A 607 -21.71 -20.46 -17.39
CA SER A 607 -22.32 -19.51 -18.29
C SER A 607 -21.79 -18.12 -18.04
N ILE A 608 -21.20 -17.53 -19.07
CA ILE A 608 -21.02 -16.08 -19.13
C ILE A 608 -22.25 -15.54 -19.86
N ARG A 609 -22.95 -14.57 -19.31
CA ARG A 609 -24.06 -13.92 -19.99
C ARG A 609 -23.63 -13.48 -21.38
N PRO A 610 -24.36 -13.86 -22.44
CA PRO A 610 -24.15 -13.26 -23.74
C PRO A 610 -24.46 -11.77 -23.59
N LEU A 611 -23.50 -10.90 -23.88
CA LEU A 611 -23.76 -9.48 -24.05
C LEU A 611 -24.97 -9.37 -25.00
N ASP A 612 -25.94 -8.53 -24.61
CA ASP A 612 -27.05 -8.15 -25.49
C ASP A 612 -26.47 -7.36 -26.66
N ARG A 613 -26.02 -8.12 -27.68
CA ARG A 613 -25.16 -7.64 -28.78
C ARG A 613 -25.79 -6.51 -29.57
N ALA A 614 -27.14 -6.51 -29.71
CA ALA A 614 -27.79 -5.54 -30.57
C ALA A 614 -27.90 -4.12 -29.90
N LEU A 615 -28.23 -4.06 -28.61
CA LEU A 615 -28.32 -2.78 -27.88
C LEU A 615 -26.93 -2.24 -27.54
N GLY A 616 -25.99 -3.12 -27.15
CA GLY A 616 -24.61 -2.76 -26.85
C GLY A 616 -23.88 -2.18 -28.06
N GLN A 617 -23.99 -2.80 -29.24
CA GLN A 617 -23.36 -2.28 -30.46
C GLN A 617 -23.90 -0.93 -30.91
N ALA A 618 -25.20 -0.69 -30.74
CA ALA A 618 -25.81 0.62 -31.04
C ALA A 618 -25.34 1.71 -30.05
N MET A 619 -25.23 1.39 -28.76
CA MET A 619 -24.71 2.32 -27.74
C MET A 619 -23.21 2.52 -27.84
N ASP A 620 -22.44 1.50 -28.21
CA ASP A 620 -20.98 1.58 -28.40
C ASP A 620 -20.59 2.39 -29.62
N PHE A 621 -21.43 2.44 -30.65
CA PHE A 621 -21.22 3.31 -31.83
C PHE A 621 -21.30 4.79 -31.47
N PHE A 622 -22.09 5.14 -30.45
CA PHE A 622 -22.30 6.53 -30.01
C PHE A 622 -21.48 6.90 -28.75
N SER A 623 -20.74 5.96 -28.14
CA SER A 623 -19.95 6.22 -26.92
C SER A 623 -18.45 6.25 -27.17
N ILE A 624 -17.74 7.13 -26.45
CA ILE A 624 -16.27 7.26 -26.47
C ILE A 624 -15.63 6.42 -25.35
N ASP A 625 -16.40 5.58 -24.65
CA ASP A 625 -15.90 4.81 -23.52
C ASP A 625 -14.93 3.72 -23.99
N THR A 626 -13.63 4.00 -23.84
CA THR A 626 -12.53 3.13 -24.28
C THR A 626 -12.46 1.83 -23.49
N GLU A 627 -12.83 1.85 -22.19
CA GLU A 627 -12.86 0.64 -21.36
C GLU A 627 -13.95 -0.33 -21.81
N ARG A 628 -15.10 0.19 -22.20
CA ARG A 628 -16.21 -0.61 -22.69
C ARG A 628 -15.89 -1.26 -24.04
N ARG A 629 -15.16 -0.56 -24.93
CA ARG A 629 -14.69 -1.09 -26.20
C ARG A 629 -13.68 -2.22 -26.03
N LEU A 630 -12.75 -2.08 -25.09
CA LEU A 630 -11.74 -3.10 -24.79
C LEU A 630 -12.39 -4.36 -24.18
N ALA A 631 -13.37 -4.20 -23.30
CA ALA A 631 -14.09 -5.31 -22.68
C ALA A 631 -14.97 -6.05 -23.71
N SER A 632 -15.67 -5.32 -24.60
CA SER A 632 -16.53 -5.94 -25.63
C SER A 632 -15.75 -6.70 -26.70
N ALA A 633 -14.51 -6.27 -27.02
CA ALA A 633 -13.62 -6.97 -27.93
C ALA A 633 -13.11 -8.30 -27.34
N SER A 634 -12.97 -8.39 -26.02
CA SER A 634 -12.50 -9.58 -25.30
C SER A 634 -13.63 -10.59 -24.99
N GLY A 635 -14.90 -10.18 -25.04
CA GLY A 635 -16.07 -11.00 -24.66
C GLY A 635 -16.36 -12.22 -25.55
N LYS A 636 -15.45 -12.58 -26.45
CA LYS A 636 -15.53 -13.81 -27.28
C LYS A 636 -14.73 -14.99 -26.74
N ALA A 637 -13.97 -14.84 -25.66
CA ALA A 637 -13.28 -15.96 -25.04
C ALA A 637 -14.29 -16.79 -24.23
N ILE A 638 -14.99 -17.66 -24.92
CA ILE A 638 -15.90 -18.64 -24.33
C ILE A 638 -15.07 -19.59 -23.48
N LEU A 639 -15.45 -19.72 -22.22
CA LEU A 639 -14.90 -20.70 -21.29
C LEU A 639 -15.31 -22.13 -21.71
N GLU A 640 -14.67 -22.66 -22.73
CA GLU A 640 -14.76 -24.08 -23.05
C GLU A 640 -13.64 -24.81 -22.28
N GLY A 641 -13.99 -25.49 -21.22
CA GLY A 641 -13.05 -26.33 -20.48
C GLY A 641 -13.52 -26.73 -19.09
N ASN A 642 -13.25 -27.98 -18.72
CA ASN A 642 -13.63 -28.58 -17.43
C ASN A 642 -12.55 -28.40 -16.33
N GLY A 643 -11.56 -27.53 -16.52
CA GLY A 643 -10.49 -27.30 -15.54
C GLY A 643 -10.90 -26.37 -14.37
N PRO A 644 -10.06 -26.27 -13.32
CA PRO A 644 -10.31 -25.41 -12.19
C PRO A 644 -10.35 -23.93 -12.64
N LEU A 645 -11.29 -23.16 -12.09
CA LEU A 645 -11.48 -21.75 -12.39
C LEU A 645 -11.80 -20.99 -11.11
N ALA A 646 -11.19 -19.82 -10.95
CA ALA A 646 -11.51 -18.87 -9.91
C ALA A 646 -11.96 -17.54 -10.53
N ALA A 647 -12.84 -16.82 -9.87
CA ALA A 647 -13.38 -15.56 -10.36
C ALA A 647 -13.58 -14.55 -9.23
N ILE A 648 -13.34 -13.29 -9.57
CA ILE A 648 -13.73 -12.12 -8.77
C ILE A 648 -14.75 -11.36 -9.59
N ALA A 649 -15.98 -11.26 -9.09
CA ALA A 649 -17.09 -10.63 -9.81
C ALA A 649 -17.71 -9.51 -8.98
N GLY A 650 -18.07 -8.40 -9.61
CA GLY A 650 -18.77 -7.29 -8.99
C GLY A 650 -20.17 -7.11 -9.58
N LEU A 651 -21.12 -6.76 -8.73
CA LEU A 651 -22.48 -6.44 -9.13
C LEU A 651 -23.09 -5.37 -8.23
N GLN A 652 -24.16 -4.74 -8.72
CA GLN A 652 -24.98 -3.87 -7.88
C GLN A 652 -25.73 -4.71 -6.85
N SER A 653 -25.77 -4.25 -5.62
CA SER A 653 -26.44 -5.00 -4.55
C SER A 653 -27.94 -5.20 -4.86
N PRO A 654 -28.45 -6.43 -4.75
CA PRO A 654 -29.89 -6.69 -4.91
C PRO A 654 -30.72 -6.15 -3.74
N LEU A 655 -30.07 -5.80 -2.61
CA LEU A 655 -30.72 -5.24 -1.41
C LEU A 655 -30.81 -3.72 -1.43
N ASP A 656 -29.84 -3.06 -2.08
CA ASP A 656 -29.70 -1.60 -2.09
C ASP A 656 -28.97 -1.14 -3.35
N ALA A 657 -29.62 -0.33 -4.16
CA ALA A 657 -29.09 0.13 -5.44
C ALA A 657 -27.85 1.04 -5.33
N GLU A 658 -27.57 1.61 -4.16
CA GLU A 658 -26.39 2.45 -3.91
C GLU A 658 -25.20 1.65 -3.39
N ARG A 659 -25.37 0.33 -3.18
CA ARG A 659 -24.38 -0.56 -2.62
C ARG A 659 -23.85 -1.55 -3.65
N THR A 660 -22.68 -2.04 -3.38
CA THR A 660 -21.94 -2.98 -4.26
C THR A 660 -21.79 -4.33 -3.57
N VAL A 661 -21.88 -5.39 -4.37
CA VAL A 661 -21.46 -6.74 -3.97
C VAL A 661 -20.21 -7.11 -4.75
N VAL A 662 -19.23 -7.65 -4.05
CA VAL A 662 -18.06 -8.31 -4.64
C VAL A 662 -18.10 -9.78 -4.25
N VAL A 663 -18.01 -10.67 -5.22
CA VAL A 663 -18.04 -12.11 -5.04
C VAL A 663 -16.68 -12.69 -5.36
N LEU A 664 -16.11 -13.41 -4.41
CA LEU A 664 -14.91 -14.22 -4.56
C LEU A 664 -15.35 -15.67 -4.66
N THR A 665 -15.28 -16.27 -5.85
CA THR A 665 -15.80 -17.61 -6.08
C THR A 665 -14.87 -18.48 -6.91
N ALA A 666 -14.94 -19.79 -6.69
CA ALA A 666 -14.17 -20.77 -7.45
C ALA A 666 -14.95 -22.07 -7.67
N THR A 667 -14.56 -22.84 -8.67
CA THR A 667 -15.15 -24.15 -8.99
C THR A 667 -14.91 -25.20 -7.91
N ASP A 668 -13.85 -25.03 -7.14
CA ASP A 668 -13.45 -25.93 -6.05
C ASP A 668 -12.71 -25.13 -4.95
N THR A 669 -12.63 -25.70 -3.76
CA THR A 669 -12.03 -25.06 -2.58
C THR A 669 -10.52 -24.78 -2.76
N ALA A 670 -9.79 -25.61 -3.52
CA ALA A 670 -8.37 -25.39 -3.77
C ALA A 670 -8.13 -24.15 -4.65
N SER A 671 -9.04 -23.88 -5.59
CA SER A 671 -8.96 -22.70 -6.47
C SER A 671 -9.21 -21.37 -5.74
N LEU A 672 -9.78 -21.36 -4.52
CA LEU A 672 -9.89 -20.18 -3.67
C LEU A 672 -8.51 -19.63 -3.28
N GLN A 673 -7.51 -20.48 -3.11
CA GLN A 673 -6.14 -20.06 -2.84
C GLN A 673 -5.51 -19.30 -4.01
N THR A 674 -5.97 -19.57 -5.25
CA THR A 674 -5.57 -18.80 -6.44
C THR A 674 -6.05 -17.35 -6.32
N ILE A 675 -7.27 -17.11 -5.80
CA ILE A 675 -7.77 -15.75 -5.54
C ILE A 675 -6.91 -15.06 -4.48
N ALA A 676 -6.65 -15.72 -3.35
CA ALA A 676 -5.86 -15.17 -2.27
C ALA A 676 -4.44 -14.80 -2.73
N SER A 677 -3.80 -15.66 -3.52
CA SER A 677 -2.48 -15.37 -4.09
C SER A 677 -2.50 -14.26 -5.12
N ALA A 678 -3.51 -14.22 -6.00
CA ALA A 678 -3.65 -13.19 -7.02
C ALA A 678 -3.90 -11.80 -6.41
N LEU A 679 -4.72 -11.72 -5.37
CA LEU A 679 -4.95 -10.47 -4.63
C LEU A 679 -3.70 -9.96 -3.92
N THR A 680 -2.70 -10.79 -3.65
CA THR A 680 -1.44 -10.40 -3.01
C THR A 680 -0.28 -10.20 -3.99
N ASP A 681 -0.50 -10.43 -5.28
CA ASP A 681 0.49 -10.24 -6.34
C ASP A 681 0.24 -8.90 -7.07
N PRO A 682 1.13 -7.90 -6.96
CA PRO A 682 0.94 -6.60 -7.60
C PRO A 682 0.78 -6.67 -9.12
N GLY A 683 1.44 -7.61 -9.79
CA GLY A 683 1.33 -7.79 -11.24
C GLY A 683 -0.05 -8.28 -11.66
N LYS A 684 -0.63 -9.23 -10.90
CA LYS A 684 -1.98 -9.74 -11.14
C LYS A 684 -3.05 -8.71 -10.79
N VAL A 685 -2.87 -7.97 -9.70
CA VAL A 685 -3.78 -6.89 -9.26
C VAL A 685 -3.93 -5.80 -10.33
N GLN A 686 -2.84 -5.40 -10.99
CA GLN A 686 -2.87 -4.40 -12.07
C GLN A 686 -3.67 -4.87 -13.31
N SER A 687 -3.80 -6.18 -13.49
CA SER A 687 -4.57 -6.77 -14.60
C SER A 687 -6.06 -6.89 -14.30
N MET A 688 -6.49 -6.71 -13.04
CA MET A 688 -7.90 -6.80 -12.63
C MET A 688 -8.63 -5.50 -12.96
N ARG A 689 -9.62 -5.60 -13.87
CA ARG A 689 -10.39 -4.45 -14.38
C ARG A 689 -11.85 -4.86 -14.62
N GLY A 690 -12.69 -3.88 -15.01
CA GLY A 690 -14.09 -4.15 -15.32
C GLY A 690 -14.91 -4.60 -14.10
N ASP A 691 -15.85 -5.52 -14.32
CA ASP A 691 -16.73 -6.10 -13.30
C ASP A 691 -16.54 -7.60 -13.08
N LEU A 692 -15.71 -8.25 -13.91
CA LEU A 692 -15.36 -9.66 -13.80
C LEU A 692 -13.87 -9.85 -14.08
N SER A 693 -13.16 -10.54 -13.17
CA SER A 693 -11.80 -11.02 -13.37
C SER A 693 -11.76 -12.53 -13.18
N LEU A 694 -11.36 -13.23 -14.23
CA LEU A 694 -11.19 -14.68 -14.24
C LEU A 694 -9.72 -15.03 -14.01
N LEU A 695 -9.48 -15.96 -13.10
CA LEU A 695 -8.16 -16.40 -12.69
C LEU A 695 -7.95 -17.84 -13.15
N ARG A 696 -6.95 -18.06 -14.00
CA ARG A 696 -6.61 -19.38 -14.52
C ARG A 696 -5.10 -19.60 -14.40
N GLY A 697 -4.69 -20.29 -13.36
CA GLY A 697 -3.28 -20.42 -13.03
C GLY A 697 -2.64 -19.03 -12.77
N ASP A 698 -1.66 -18.67 -13.59
CA ASP A 698 -1.00 -17.36 -13.49
C ASP A 698 -1.65 -16.23 -14.31
N ALA A 699 -2.59 -16.56 -15.19
CA ALA A 699 -3.27 -15.60 -16.05
C ALA A 699 -4.47 -14.97 -15.35
N VAL A 700 -4.65 -13.66 -15.57
CA VAL A 700 -5.82 -12.88 -15.15
C VAL A 700 -6.47 -12.29 -16.39
N GLU A 701 -7.71 -12.68 -16.67
CA GLU A 701 -8.52 -12.16 -17.77
C GLU A 701 -9.67 -11.32 -17.20
N SER A 702 -9.78 -10.07 -17.60
CA SER A 702 -10.78 -9.14 -17.06
C SER A 702 -11.78 -8.70 -18.11
N PHE A 703 -13.05 -8.60 -17.72
CA PHE A 703 -14.20 -8.29 -18.58
C PHE A 703 -15.09 -7.23 -17.94
N ARG A 704 -15.88 -6.54 -18.77
CA ARG A 704 -16.99 -5.71 -18.35
C ARG A 704 -18.25 -6.19 -19.03
N ILE A 705 -19.16 -6.74 -18.25
CA ILE A 705 -20.37 -7.44 -18.74
C ILE A 705 -21.65 -6.69 -18.32
N ASN A 706 -21.72 -6.27 -17.05
CA ASN A 706 -22.90 -5.62 -16.50
C ASN A 706 -22.94 -4.11 -16.80
N PRO A 707 -24.14 -3.51 -16.81
CA PRO A 707 -24.26 -2.06 -16.90
C PRO A 707 -23.59 -1.38 -15.73
N VAL A 708 -23.03 -0.20 -16.00
CA VAL A 708 -22.34 0.61 -15.01
C VAL A 708 -23.36 1.43 -14.24
N TYR A 709 -23.22 1.47 -12.91
CA TYR A 709 -23.88 2.43 -12.04
C TYR A 709 -22.83 3.28 -11.33
N TYR A 710 -23.23 4.40 -10.78
CA TYR A 710 -22.28 5.33 -10.16
C TYR A 710 -22.54 5.46 -8.67
N VAL A 711 -21.47 5.44 -7.89
CA VAL A 711 -21.49 5.61 -6.43
C VAL A 711 -20.75 6.90 -6.06
N GLY A 712 -21.27 7.64 -5.08
CA GLY A 712 -20.70 8.88 -4.59
C GLY A 712 -21.48 10.14 -4.95
N ASP A 713 -21.01 11.29 -4.44
CA ASP A 713 -21.70 12.56 -4.56
C ASP A 713 -21.02 13.48 -5.56
N LEU A 714 -21.73 13.77 -6.64
CA LEU A 714 -21.33 14.74 -7.64
C LEU A 714 -22.46 15.74 -7.84
N PRO A 715 -22.24 17.06 -7.87
CA PRO A 715 -23.27 18.07 -8.16
C PRO A 715 -24.02 17.74 -9.44
N TRP A 716 -25.36 17.94 -9.45
CA TRP A 716 -26.23 17.55 -10.56
C TRP A 716 -25.79 18.09 -11.93
N TRP A 717 -25.27 19.33 -11.98
CA TRP A 717 -24.77 19.96 -13.21
C TRP A 717 -23.49 19.29 -13.71
N ARG A 718 -22.59 18.81 -12.83
CA ARG A 718 -21.41 18.00 -13.20
C ARG A 718 -21.81 16.60 -13.63
N ARG A 719 -22.83 15.98 -12.98
CA ARG A 719 -23.39 14.69 -13.41
C ARG A 719 -23.95 14.79 -14.83
N LEU A 720 -24.70 15.87 -15.12
CA LEU A 720 -25.24 16.10 -16.46
C LEU A 720 -24.13 16.30 -17.49
N TRP A 721 -23.14 17.11 -17.18
CA TRP A 721 -22.00 17.34 -18.07
C TRP A 721 -21.23 16.05 -18.32
N PHE A 722 -20.93 15.27 -17.29
CA PHE A 722 -20.25 13.99 -17.39
C PHE A 722 -21.05 12.98 -18.22
N ALA A 723 -22.36 12.87 -18.03
CA ALA A 723 -23.22 12.01 -18.84
C ALA A 723 -23.27 12.43 -20.32
N LEU A 724 -23.33 13.74 -20.60
CA LEU A 724 -23.35 14.25 -21.97
C LEU A 724 -22.00 14.13 -22.69
N HIS A 725 -20.90 14.17 -21.96
CA HIS A 725 -19.54 14.03 -22.52
C HIS A 725 -19.36 12.71 -23.27
N GLY A 726 -19.92 11.62 -22.78
CA GLY A 726 -19.90 10.32 -23.47
C GLY A 726 -20.69 10.27 -24.77
N HIS A 727 -21.50 11.31 -25.06
CA HIS A 727 -22.38 11.35 -26.22
C HIS A 727 -22.22 12.65 -27.02
N PRO A 728 -21.15 12.80 -27.81
CA PRO A 728 -20.85 14.05 -28.51
C PRO A 728 -21.96 14.50 -29.47
N MET A 729 -22.72 13.57 -30.07
CA MET A 729 -23.88 13.90 -30.90
C MET A 729 -25.03 14.54 -30.10
N LEU A 730 -25.28 14.05 -28.88
CA LEU A 730 -26.29 14.67 -28.00
C LEU A 730 -25.83 16.06 -27.55
N LEU A 731 -24.53 16.26 -27.29
CA LEU A 731 -23.97 17.58 -27.00
C LEU A 731 -24.14 18.54 -28.17
N ALA A 732 -23.88 18.11 -29.41
CA ALA A 732 -24.09 18.91 -30.59
C ALA A 732 -25.58 19.27 -30.80
N LEU A 733 -26.48 18.30 -30.62
CA LEU A 733 -27.93 18.52 -30.66
C LEU A 733 -28.40 19.50 -29.57
N ALA A 734 -27.94 19.30 -28.33
CA ALA A 734 -28.28 20.20 -27.21
C ALA A 734 -27.73 21.62 -27.44
N GLY A 735 -26.52 21.75 -27.99
CA GLY A 735 -25.93 23.03 -28.34
C GLY A 735 -26.69 23.75 -29.44
N THR A 736 -27.12 23.06 -30.50
CA THR A 736 -27.93 23.64 -31.58
C THR A 736 -29.31 24.01 -31.10
N ALA A 737 -29.98 23.17 -30.29
CA ALA A 737 -31.26 23.46 -29.70
C ALA A 737 -31.23 24.69 -28.75
N SER A 738 -30.15 24.78 -27.93
CA SER A 738 -29.92 25.93 -27.04
C SER A 738 -29.68 27.21 -27.83
N GLY A 739 -28.93 27.14 -28.91
CA GLY A 739 -28.69 28.27 -29.81
C GLY A 739 -29.98 28.78 -30.48
N LEU A 740 -30.83 27.85 -30.96
CA LEU A 740 -32.14 28.16 -31.53
C LEU A 740 -33.08 28.77 -30.49
N PHE A 741 -33.10 28.22 -29.26
CA PHE A 741 -33.89 28.75 -28.17
C PHE A 741 -33.50 30.17 -27.75
N LEU A 742 -32.19 30.44 -27.63
CA LEU A 742 -31.63 31.76 -27.34
C LEU A 742 -32.00 32.76 -28.44
N SER A 743 -31.83 32.37 -29.70
CA SER A 743 -32.20 33.18 -30.86
C SER A 743 -33.68 33.51 -30.87
N PHE A 744 -34.53 32.52 -30.53
CA PHE A 744 -35.96 32.73 -30.40
C PHE A 744 -36.31 33.68 -29.25
N MET A 745 -35.66 33.54 -28.09
CA MET A 745 -35.86 34.45 -26.93
C MET A 745 -35.44 35.89 -27.26
N VAL A 746 -34.31 36.05 -27.92
CA VAL A 746 -33.84 37.37 -28.39
C VAL A 746 -34.83 37.97 -29.42
N PHE A 747 -35.31 37.15 -30.35
CA PHE A 747 -36.31 37.59 -31.34
C PHE A 747 -37.62 38.06 -30.66
N VAL A 748 -38.16 37.26 -29.70
CA VAL A 748 -39.33 37.61 -28.94
C VAL A 748 -39.12 38.90 -28.12
N GLY A 749 -37.97 39.01 -27.45
CA GLY A 749 -37.58 40.21 -26.70
C GLY A 749 -37.50 41.46 -27.55
N LEU A 750 -36.82 41.37 -28.70
CA LEU A 750 -36.73 42.47 -29.65
C LEU A 750 -38.09 42.83 -30.23
N ARG A 751 -38.91 41.85 -30.58
CA ARG A 751 -40.29 42.08 -31.07
C ARG A 751 -41.18 42.71 -29.99
N SER A 752 -41.03 42.33 -28.73
CA SER A 752 -41.72 42.95 -27.60
C SER A 752 -41.29 44.44 -27.42
N MET A 753 -40.00 44.70 -27.47
CA MET A 753 -39.47 46.06 -27.39
C MET A 753 -39.92 46.94 -28.60
N ALA A 754 -39.89 46.37 -29.81
CA ALA A 754 -40.42 47.06 -30.99
C ALA A 754 -41.90 47.40 -30.88
N ARG A 755 -42.71 46.46 -30.39
CA ARG A 755 -44.15 46.72 -30.14
C ARG A 755 -44.38 47.81 -29.11
N ARG A 756 -43.62 47.86 -28.01
CA ARG A 756 -43.69 48.92 -26.99
C ARG A 756 -43.23 50.29 -27.52
N ARG A 757 -42.33 50.32 -28.49
CA ARG A 757 -41.90 51.57 -29.12
C ARG A 757 -42.84 52.09 -30.19
N LEU A 758 -43.57 51.19 -30.88
CA LEU A 758 -44.51 51.54 -31.95
C LEU A 758 -45.91 51.85 -31.44
N ASN A 759 -46.27 51.41 -30.25
CA ASN A 759 -47.54 51.72 -29.55
C ASN A 759 -47.24 52.25 -28.14
N PRO A 760 -46.91 53.53 -27.96
CA PRO A 760 -46.63 54.12 -26.64
C PRO A 760 -47.90 54.41 -25.80
N GLU A 761 -49.10 54.16 -26.34
CA GLU A 761 -50.39 54.46 -25.66
C GLU A 761 -51.23 53.21 -25.28
N ALA A 762 -50.63 52.04 -25.14
CA ALA A 762 -51.31 50.87 -24.65
C ALA A 762 -50.72 50.39 -23.32
#